data_86af77fffcc631bf02b8c1ab05683777
#
_entry.id   86af77fffcc631bf02b8c1ab05683777
#
_cell.length_a   1.000
_cell.length_b   1.000
_cell.length_c   1.000
_cell.angle_alpha   90.00
_cell.angle_beta   90.00
_cell.angle_gamma   90.00
#
_symmetry.space_group_name_H-M   'P 1'
#
loop_
_entity.id
_entity.type
_entity.pdbx_description
1 polymer ?
#
loop_
_entity_poly.entity_id
_entity_poly.type
_entity_poly.pdbx_seq_one_letter_code
_entity_poly.pdbx_strand_id
1 'polypeptide(L)'
;MVWDGECQFCKLCTDRFNSLANDDIEFIPFQDLPNKFPNAPDLDYKKSIVFFINNQTYTGAAAVFSFYNTIGKKWPLRLYDRFKIFSKISEMFYRFIANNRRLFRLIVNAFWGSNFLPDTYKISGWIYGRLLGLVGLIAFFSFWIQSDLLIGSSGIVPFESDLKQVEGFITTTNTDISKWFARPTILWFSQTDLWLDMVLCAGTIACILLLIGFVPHISIAISWVCYLSISSVSEPFLNFQWDILLLEAYLLSVFFVPWKIYDDRKNIQNPSTLGKWLLWLLAIKLMFESGLVKFTFFGPDGSNTWRDLTALNYHYWTQPIPSWISWYIDKLPDIIDKIALGFTYWSELIIPFMIFFPRRMRRIAFFSLIIFQTLIIMTGNYGFFNLLTIVICVTLIDDQLIEGFTSKWLVASSEVNTVKTPTEKIKIACGVFILACFIFTTIVFIKRDLIGSKANQNNYKISSIGRTLTQTAQVSRSMNAYGLFRVMTVTRPEIYIEVLSSDSIWSPVVFDYKPVKPDTRPKFFFPHMPRIDWQIWFEALYFERLISDPFALSTYQRFLEVMVTEDLKTGDISINNFIKKEDQRVLGSLPFADKQNYINRLQLSINSHLKNSYWFARFLSKIARLDPMVRGFFESDNISDIKSLRISLYQYSFSNDPEDRSNWWNINTNNSPSIIIDLK
;
A
#
# COMPACT_ATOMS: atom_id res chain seq x y z
N MET A 1 6.01 9.26 -47.39
CA MET A 1 7.09 9.86 -46.57
C MET A 1 8.43 9.31 -47.06
N VAL A 2 9.39 10.19 -47.39
CA VAL A 2 10.68 9.82 -47.96
C VAL A 2 11.77 9.99 -46.92
N TRP A 3 12.67 9.01 -46.82
CA TRP A 3 13.71 8.94 -45.80
C TRP A 3 15.03 8.34 -46.33
N ASP A 4 16.11 8.49 -45.59
CA ASP A 4 17.43 7.95 -45.93
C ASP A 4 17.55 6.46 -45.55
N GLY A 5 17.45 5.56 -46.53
CA GLY A 5 17.48 4.12 -46.38
C GLY A 5 18.80 3.54 -45.84
N GLU A 6 19.94 4.24 -46.05
CA GLU A 6 21.25 3.82 -45.51
C GLU A 6 21.46 4.20 -44.04
N CYS A 7 20.65 5.12 -43.54
CA CYS A 7 20.73 5.63 -42.17
C CYS A 7 20.00 4.73 -41.15
N GLN A 8 20.71 4.02 -40.34
CA GLN A 8 20.13 3.15 -39.31
C GLN A 8 19.24 3.89 -38.30
N PHE A 9 19.57 5.13 -37.93
CA PHE A 9 18.72 5.94 -37.04
C PHE A 9 17.42 6.34 -37.74
N CYS A 10 17.52 6.71 -39.04
CA CYS A 10 16.32 7.04 -39.84
C CYS A 10 15.42 5.84 -39.98
N LYS A 11 15.96 4.63 -40.15
CA LYS A 11 15.20 3.39 -40.17
C LYS A 11 14.42 3.19 -38.87
N LEU A 12 15.03 3.33 -37.70
CA LEU A 12 14.36 3.24 -36.40
C LEU A 12 13.19 4.23 -36.28
N CYS A 13 13.40 5.48 -36.74
CA CYS A 13 12.35 6.50 -36.74
C CYS A 13 11.21 6.13 -37.70
N THR A 14 11.55 5.66 -38.89
CA THR A 14 10.59 5.28 -39.94
C THR A 14 9.77 4.05 -39.50
N ASP A 15 10.42 3.04 -38.93
CA ASP A 15 9.71 1.86 -38.38
C ASP A 15 8.68 2.29 -37.32
N ARG A 16 9.04 3.29 -36.46
CA ARG A 16 8.09 3.86 -35.50
C ARG A 16 6.95 4.63 -36.16
N PHE A 17 7.25 5.44 -37.16
CA PHE A 17 6.20 6.17 -37.91
C PHE A 17 5.29 5.22 -38.65
N ASN A 18 5.85 4.18 -39.29
CA ASN A 18 5.08 3.16 -39.98
C ASN A 18 4.14 2.39 -39.04
N SER A 19 4.59 2.09 -37.82
CA SER A 19 3.73 1.43 -36.81
C SER A 19 2.61 2.33 -36.25
N LEU A 20 2.69 3.64 -36.45
CA LEU A 20 1.69 4.62 -36.03
C LEU A 20 0.80 5.08 -37.19
N ALA A 21 1.24 4.83 -38.43
CA ALA A 21 0.54 5.25 -39.63
C ALA A 21 -0.72 4.39 -39.88
N ASN A 22 -1.69 4.97 -40.58
CA ASN A 22 -2.73 4.24 -41.26
C ASN A 22 -2.19 3.69 -42.58
N ASP A 23 -2.85 2.74 -43.18
CA ASP A 23 -2.45 2.08 -44.48
C ASP A 23 -2.29 3.07 -45.64
N ASP A 24 -2.78 4.31 -45.51
CA ASP A 24 -2.74 5.35 -46.53
C ASP A 24 -1.38 6.02 -46.70
N ILE A 25 -0.39 5.74 -45.84
CA ILE A 25 0.91 6.42 -45.85
C ILE A 25 2.02 5.47 -46.26
N GLU A 26 2.60 5.69 -47.42
CA GLU A 26 3.75 4.93 -47.91
C GLU A 26 5.07 5.52 -47.44
N PHE A 27 5.99 4.68 -46.97
CA PHE A 27 7.34 5.04 -46.53
C PHE A 27 8.38 4.51 -47.52
N ILE A 28 9.09 5.41 -48.16
CA ILE A 28 9.96 5.08 -49.30
C ILE A 28 11.41 5.55 -48.99
N PRO A 29 12.40 4.64 -49.04
CA PRO A 29 13.81 5.07 -49.06
C PRO A 29 14.06 6.00 -50.27
N PHE A 30 14.79 7.09 -50.08
CA PHE A 30 15.03 8.02 -51.20
C PHE A 30 15.79 7.35 -52.35
N GLN A 31 16.54 6.30 -52.08
CA GLN A 31 17.25 5.50 -53.06
C GLN A 31 16.30 4.84 -54.09
N ASP A 32 15.08 4.51 -53.64
CA ASP A 32 14.04 3.87 -54.49
C ASP A 32 13.08 4.91 -55.09
N LEU A 33 13.21 6.19 -54.70
CA LEU A 33 12.28 7.24 -55.15
C LEU A 33 12.25 7.44 -56.67
N PRO A 34 13.38 7.46 -57.43
CA PRO A 34 13.37 7.62 -58.85
C PRO A 34 12.60 6.54 -59.59
N ASN A 35 12.59 5.30 -59.05
CA ASN A 35 11.89 4.16 -59.64
C ASN A 35 10.37 4.22 -59.44
N LYS A 36 9.93 4.76 -58.30
CA LYS A 36 8.51 4.85 -57.92
C LYS A 36 7.85 6.17 -58.35
N PHE A 37 8.59 7.26 -58.25
CA PHE A 37 8.13 8.64 -58.54
C PHE A 37 9.15 9.40 -59.34
N PRO A 38 9.24 9.19 -60.67
CA PRO A 38 10.24 9.83 -61.54
C PRO A 38 10.23 11.39 -61.56
N ASN A 39 9.04 11.95 -61.25
CA ASN A 39 8.86 13.42 -61.22
C ASN A 39 8.93 14.01 -59.81
N ALA A 40 9.54 13.30 -58.85
CA ALA A 40 9.71 13.86 -57.51
C ALA A 40 10.60 15.10 -57.50
N PRO A 41 10.32 16.13 -56.70
CA PRO A 41 11.14 17.31 -56.61
C PRO A 41 12.60 16.98 -56.27
N ASP A 42 13.55 17.68 -56.88
CA ASP A 42 14.97 17.54 -56.54
C ASP A 42 15.27 18.24 -55.21
N LEU A 43 15.29 17.43 -54.13
CA LEU A 43 15.53 17.85 -52.76
C LEU A 43 16.68 17.06 -52.14
N ASP A 44 17.35 17.66 -51.16
CA ASP A 44 18.42 16.95 -50.42
C ASP A 44 17.84 15.98 -49.40
N TYR A 45 17.36 14.82 -49.87
CA TYR A 45 16.74 13.74 -49.05
C TYR A 45 17.71 13.10 -48.06
N LYS A 46 19.04 13.30 -48.23
CA LYS A 46 20.03 12.84 -47.25
C LYS A 46 20.04 13.71 -46.01
N LYS A 47 19.74 15.01 -46.12
CA LYS A 47 19.76 15.94 -44.98
C LYS A 47 18.50 15.88 -44.12
N SER A 48 17.35 15.69 -44.74
CA SER A 48 16.07 15.75 -44.01
C SER A 48 15.02 14.76 -44.52
N ILE A 49 14.12 14.34 -43.65
CA ILE A 49 12.91 13.59 -43.99
C ILE A 49 11.98 14.53 -44.79
N VAL A 50 11.31 13.98 -45.78
CA VAL A 50 10.36 14.73 -46.63
C VAL A 50 9.00 14.02 -46.59
N PHE A 51 7.93 14.79 -46.43
CA PHE A 51 6.58 14.27 -46.41
C PHE A 51 5.70 14.98 -47.45
N PHE A 52 5.23 14.23 -48.43
CA PHE A 52 4.33 14.69 -49.48
C PHE A 52 2.89 14.38 -49.11
N ILE A 53 2.05 15.41 -49.08
CA ILE A 53 0.62 15.25 -48.78
C ILE A 53 -0.17 16.39 -49.46
N ASN A 54 -1.29 16.07 -50.13
CA ASN A 54 -2.19 17.03 -50.76
C ASN A 54 -1.47 18.08 -51.63
N ASN A 55 -0.55 17.65 -52.49
CA ASN A 55 0.30 18.47 -53.33
C ASN A 55 1.21 19.49 -52.56
N GLN A 56 1.38 19.31 -51.28
CA GLN A 56 2.30 20.10 -50.45
C GLN A 56 3.51 19.25 -50.05
N THR A 57 4.65 19.90 -49.96
CA THR A 57 5.92 19.27 -49.57
C THR A 57 6.39 19.85 -48.24
N TYR A 58 6.48 18.98 -47.24
CA TYR A 58 7.00 19.34 -45.92
C TYR A 58 8.37 18.71 -45.72
N THR A 59 9.29 19.47 -45.11
CA THR A 59 10.68 19.01 -44.82
C THR A 59 10.98 19.20 -43.35
N GLY A 60 11.94 18.44 -42.79
CA GLY A 60 12.44 18.62 -41.44
C GLY A 60 11.40 18.42 -40.34
N ALA A 61 11.35 19.34 -39.39
CA ALA A 61 10.37 19.28 -38.30
C ALA A 61 8.92 19.40 -38.78
N ALA A 62 8.69 20.23 -39.82
CA ALA A 62 7.38 20.36 -40.46
C ALA A 62 6.88 19.04 -41.03
N ALA A 63 7.73 18.22 -41.65
CA ALA A 63 7.38 16.90 -42.16
C ALA A 63 6.92 15.96 -41.04
N VAL A 64 7.63 15.96 -39.92
CA VAL A 64 7.27 15.15 -38.73
C VAL A 64 5.92 15.59 -38.14
N PHE A 65 5.71 16.90 -37.99
CA PHE A 65 4.44 17.42 -37.42
C PHE A 65 3.26 17.23 -38.35
N SER A 66 3.48 17.34 -39.66
CA SER A 66 2.48 17.03 -40.70
C SER A 66 2.07 15.56 -40.65
N PHE A 67 3.03 14.64 -40.49
CA PHE A 67 2.75 13.23 -40.26
C PHE A 67 1.89 13.01 -38.99
N TYR A 68 2.25 13.63 -37.86
CA TYR A 68 1.42 13.51 -36.65
C TYR A 68 0.01 14.09 -36.83
N ASN A 69 -0.17 15.11 -37.66
CA ASN A 69 -1.47 15.68 -38.00
C ASN A 69 -2.35 14.66 -38.74
N THR A 70 -1.78 13.85 -39.65
CA THR A 70 -2.55 12.84 -40.41
C THR A 70 -3.07 11.72 -39.51
N ILE A 71 -2.32 11.36 -38.47
CA ILE A 71 -2.74 10.34 -37.47
C ILE A 71 -3.55 10.95 -36.32
N GLY A 72 -4.16 12.15 -36.52
CA GLY A 72 -5.09 12.79 -35.60
C GLY A 72 -4.45 13.63 -34.47
N LYS A 73 -3.13 13.70 -34.37
CA LYS A 73 -2.41 14.53 -33.37
C LYS A 73 -2.17 15.94 -33.92
N LYS A 74 -3.19 16.78 -33.96
CA LYS A 74 -3.18 18.08 -34.65
C LYS A 74 -2.39 19.19 -33.93
N TRP A 75 -2.13 19.06 -32.60
CA TRP A 75 -1.57 20.14 -31.80
C TRP A 75 -0.13 20.54 -32.17
N PRO A 76 0.82 19.63 -32.57
CA PRO A 76 2.18 20.04 -32.87
C PRO A 76 2.25 20.91 -34.12
N LEU A 77 1.51 20.53 -35.19
CA LEU A 77 1.47 21.33 -36.42
C LEU A 77 0.79 22.68 -36.18
N ARG A 78 -0.31 22.73 -35.41
CA ARG A 78 -0.97 24.00 -35.04
C ARG A 78 -0.05 24.97 -34.30
N LEU A 79 0.78 24.47 -33.37
CA LEU A 79 1.79 25.29 -32.67
C LEU A 79 2.87 25.75 -33.61
N TYR A 80 3.33 24.87 -34.51
CA TYR A 80 4.34 25.17 -35.50
C TYR A 80 3.89 26.28 -36.45
N ASP A 81 2.66 26.24 -36.94
CA ASP A 81 2.10 27.23 -37.85
C ASP A 81 1.77 28.57 -37.13
N ARG A 82 1.33 28.51 -35.88
CA ARG A 82 0.87 29.69 -35.12
C ARG A 82 2.03 30.50 -34.52
N PHE A 83 3.09 29.83 -34.03
CA PHE A 83 4.16 30.49 -33.29
C PHE A 83 5.51 30.35 -33.98
N LYS A 84 6.00 31.44 -34.60
CA LYS A 84 7.31 31.49 -35.30
C LYS A 84 8.49 31.08 -34.44
N ILE A 85 8.45 31.36 -33.11
CA ILE A 85 9.49 30.96 -32.18
C ILE A 85 9.51 29.41 -32.05
N PHE A 86 8.35 28.79 -31.89
CA PHE A 86 8.24 27.33 -31.82
C PHE A 86 8.73 26.67 -33.11
N SER A 87 8.34 27.19 -34.26
CA SER A 87 8.83 26.71 -35.56
C SER A 87 10.36 26.77 -35.65
N LYS A 88 10.97 27.93 -35.35
CA LYS A 88 12.44 28.08 -35.39
C LYS A 88 13.16 27.11 -34.41
N ILE A 89 12.67 26.98 -33.20
CA ILE A 89 13.26 26.07 -32.20
C ILE A 89 13.12 24.62 -32.66
N SER A 90 11.97 24.23 -33.21
CA SER A 90 11.71 22.87 -33.70
C SER A 90 12.65 22.52 -34.87
N GLU A 91 12.82 23.44 -35.81
CA GLU A 91 13.76 23.22 -36.94
C GLU A 91 15.22 23.18 -36.48
N MET A 92 15.62 24.03 -35.55
CA MET A 92 16.97 23.98 -34.96
C MET A 92 17.22 22.65 -34.27
N PHE A 93 16.27 22.17 -33.48
CA PHE A 93 16.37 20.87 -32.78
C PHE A 93 16.37 19.70 -33.76
N TYR A 94 15.52 19.74 -34.79
CA TYR A 94 15.53 18.74 -35.85
C TYR A 94 16.92 18.68 -36.56
N ARG A 95 17.49 19.83 -36.96
CA ARG A 95 18.83 19.89 -37.57
C ARG A 95 19.91 19.35 -36.64
N PHE A 96 19.82 19.65 -35.35
CA PHE A 96 20.76 19.13 -34.36
C PHE A 96 20.72 17.60 -34.32
N ILE A 97 19.50 16.99 -34.28
CA ILE A 97 19.34 15.55 -34.37
C ILE A 97 19.86 14.99 -35.68
N ALA A 98 19.49 15.61 -36.81
CA ALA A 98 19.86 15.16 -38.15
C ALA A 98 21.38 15.20 -38.39
N ASN A 99 22.11 16.15 -37.80
CA ASN A 99 23.55 16.24 -37.87
C ASN A 99 24.26 15.27 -36.89
N ASN A 100 23.58 14.79 -35.86
CA ASN A 100 24.15 13.91 -34.82
C ASN A 100 23.48 12.53 -34.79
N ARG A 101 23.07 11.96 -35.93
CA ARG A 101 22.26 10.71 -36.01
C ARG A 101 22.91 9.53 -35.29
N ARG A 102 24.26 9.43 -35.31
CA ARG A 102 25.00 8.36 -34.61
C ARG A 102 24.82 8.47 -33.10
N LEU A 103 24.93 9.67 -32.53
CA LEU A 103 24.71 9.92 -31.11
C LEU A 103 23.26 9.59 -30.71
N PHE A 104 22.27 10.07 -31.47
CA PHE A 104 20.87 9.82 -31.21
C PHE A 104 20.48 8.34 -31.36
N ARG A 105 21.13 7.60 -32.27
CA ARG A 105 21.01 6.16 -32.35
C ARG A 105 21.49 5.49 -31.04
N LEU A 106 22.63 5.89 -30.50
CA LEU A 106 23.13 5.36 -29.22
C LEU A 106 22.16 5.68 -28.06
N ILE A 107 21.64 6.89 -28.00
CA ILE A 107 20.64 7.30 -27.00
C ILE A 107 19.38 6.46 -27.14
N VAL A 108 18.83 6.33 -28.36
CA VAL A 108 17.63 5.49 -28.56
C VAL A 108 17.90 4.05 -28.17
N ASN A 109 19.04 3.48 -28.56
CA ASN A 109 19.41 2.13 -28.16
C ASN A 109 19.58 1.98 -26.64
N ALA A 110 20.12 2.97 -25.95
CA ALA A 110 20.29 2.94 -24.51
C ALA A 110 18.95 2.95 -23.77
N PHE A 111 17.98 3.74 -24.24
CA PHE A 111 16.71 3.94 -23.55
C PHE A 111 15.56 3.05 -24.03
N TRP A 112 15.51 2.71 -25.31
CA TRP A 112 14.45 1.86 -25.92
C TRP A 112 14.93 0.49 -26.35
N GLY A 113 16.23 0.31 -26.60
CA GLY A 113 16.80 -0.90 -27.18
C GLY A 113 16.86 -0.83 -28.71
N SER A 114 17.06 -2.00 -29.33
CA SER A 114 17.14 -2.13 -30.80
C SER A 114 15.79 -1.89 -31.50
N ASN A 115 14.70 -1.82 -30.75
CA ASN A 115 13.35 -1.63 -31.26
C ASN A 115 12.73 -0.35 -30.68
N PHE A 116 12.48 0.64 -31.56
CA PHE A 116 11.93 1.94 -31.19
C PHE A 116 10.41 2.02 -31.35
N LEU A 117 9.72 0.89 -31.51
CA LEU A 117 8.25 0.83 -31.61
C LEU A 117 7.57 1.37 -30.36
N PRO A 118 6.33 1.86 -30.44
CA PRO A 118 5.54 2.26 -29.27
C PRO A 118 5.37 1.11 -28.29
N ASP A 119 5.43 1.45 -26.99
CA ASP A 119 5.20 0.47 -25.94
C ASP A 119 3.71 0.11 -25.84
N THR A 120 3.39 -1.16 -25.78
CA THR A 120 2.05 -1.69 -25.51
C THR A 120 2.03 -2.42 -24.18
N TYR A 121 0.87 -2.46 -23.54
CA TYR A 121 0.68 -3.01 -22.18
C TYR A 121 -0.58 -3.89 -22.15
N LYS A 122 -0.92 -4.54 -23.26
CA LYS A 122 -2.11 -5.37 -23.41
C LYS A 122 -2.03 -6.58 -22.49
N ILE A 123 -0.92 -7.32 -22.59
CA ILE A 123 -0.68 -8.57 -21.87
C ILE A 123 -0.47 -8.29 -20.39
N SER A 124 0.41 -7.34 -20.05
CA SER A 124 0.65 -6.96 -18.65
C SER A 124 -0.59 -6.40 -17.96
N GLY A 125 -1.41 -5.63 -18.69
CA GLY A 125 -2.68 -5.14 -18.18
C GLY A 125 -3.70 -6.25 -17.92
N TRP A 126 -3.77 -7.23 -18.80
CA TRP A 126 -4.63 -8.42 -18.63
C TRP A 126 -4.19 -9.25 -17.42
N ILE A 127 -2.88 -9.52 -17.27
CA ILE A 127 -2.30 -10.25 -16.12
C ILE A 127 -2.54 -9.48 -14.82
N TYR A 128 -2.32 -8.17 -14.82
CA TYR A 128 -2.55 -7.32 -13.65
C TYR A 128 -3.96 -7.49 -13.08
N GLY A 129 -4.99 -7.43 -13.91
CA GLY A 129 -6.37 -7.56 -13.45
C GLY A 129 -6.63 -8.90 -12.73
N ARG A 130 -6.05 -10.00 -13.24
CA ARG A 130 -6.17 -11.34 -12.61
C ARG A 130 -5.42 -11.42 -11.29
N LEU A 131 -4.19 -10.91 -11.26
CA LEU A 131 -3.38 -10.89 -10.05
C LEU A 131 -3.99 -9.99 -8.97
N LEU A 132 -4.59 -8.86 -9.34
CA LEU A 132 -5.33 -8.01 -8.39
C LEU A 132 -6.53 -8.75 -7.80
N GLY A 133 -7.26 -9.51 -8.62
CA GLY A 133 -8.33 -10.39 -8.14
C GLY A 133 -7.82 -11.45 -7.16
N LEU A 134 -6.67 -12.07 -7.44
CA LEU A 134 -6.04 -13.03 -6.55
C LEU A 134 -5.62 -12.41 -5.21
N VAL A 135 -4.99 -11.23 -5.22
CA VAL A 135 -4.62 -10.52 -3.98
C VAL A 135 -5.85 -10.17 -3.16
N GLY A 136 -6.91 -9.68 -3.82
CA GLY A 136 -8.16 -9.40 -3.15
C GLY A 136 -8.79 -10.63 -2.53
N LEU A 137 -8.80 -11.77 -3.24
CA LEU A 137 -9.28 -13.04 -2.71
C LEU A 137 -8.52 -13.45 -1.45
N ILE A 138 -7.20 -13.33 -1.47
CA ILE A 138 -6.35 -13.57 -0.30
C ILE A 138 -6.73 -12.63 0.86
N ALA A 139 -6.90 -11.34 0.58
CA ALA A 139 -7.21 -10.34 1.61
C ALA A 139 -8.57 -10.60 2.28
N PHE A 140 -9.62 -10.86 1.47
CA PHE A 140 -10.95 -11.19 2.01
C PHE A 140 -10.94 -12.50 2.78
N PHE A 141 -10.39 -13.57 2.21
CA PHE A 141 -10.39 -14.89 2.85
C PHE A 141 -9.56 -14.90 4.13
N SER A 142 -8.36 -14.28 4.11
CA SER A 142 -7.50 -14.15 5.30
C SER A 142 -8.17 -13.40 6.44
N PHE A 143 -9.04 -12.43 6.15
CA PHE A 143 -9.81 -11.72 7.16
C PHE A 143 -11.06 -12.53 7.59
N TRP A 144 -11.78 -13.13 6.64
CA TRP A 144 -13.04 -13.84 6.90
C TRP A 144 -12.89 -14.96 7.94
N ILE A 145 -11.83 -15.76 7.84
CA ILE A 145 -11.55 -16.83 8.80
C ILE A 145 -11.28 -16.36 10.24
N GLN A 146 -11.11 -15.06 10.45
CA GLN A 146 -10.86 -14.42 11.74
C GLN A 146 -11.98 -13.45 12.14
N SER A 147 -12.90 -13.12 11.22
CA SER A 147 -13.84 -12.01 11.38
C SER A 147 -14.76 -12.17 12.60
N ASP A 148 -15.21 -13.36 12.89
CA ASP A 148 -16.10 -13.65 14.03
C ASP A 148 -15.42 -13.32 15.36
N LEU A 149 -14.17 -13.78 15.54
CA LEU A 149 -13.39 -13.48 16.74
C LEU A 149 -13.05 -12.00 16.84
N LEU A 150 -12.75 -11.35 15.72
CA LEU A 150 -12.29 -9.96 15.72
C LEU A 150 -13.43 -8.96 15.91
N ILE A 151 -14.45 -9.05 15.05
CA ILE A 151 -15.50 -8.02 14.93
C ILE A 151 -16.93 -8.55 14.92
N GLY A 152 -17.14 -9.87 14.95
CA GLY A 152 -18.48 -10.47 15.06
C GLY A 152 -19.23 -9.97 16.28
N SER A 153 -20.52 -10.24 16.40
CA SER A 153 -21.39 -9.79 17.51
C SER A 153 -20.87 -10.22 18.88
N SER A 154 -20.26 -11.39 18.96
CA SER A 154 -19.54 -11.89 20.13
C SER A 154 -18.02 -11.71 20.05
N GLY A 155 -17.52 -10.94 19.10
CA GLY A 155 -16.09 -10.74 18.87
C GLY A 155 -15.39 -9.89 19.94
N ILE A 156 -14.10 -9.64 19.72
CA ILE A 156 -13.26 -8.77 20.59
C ILE A 156 -13.76 -7.34 20.52
N VAL A 157 -13.95 -6.80 19.30
CA VAL A 157 -14.46 -5.45 19.04
C VAL A 157 -15.67 -5.53 18.11
N PRO A 158 -16.87 -5.78 18.63
CA PRO A 158 -18.06 -5.97 17.80
C PRO A 158 -18.35 -4.74 16.93
N PHE A 159 -18.46 -4.93 15.60
CA PHE A 159 -18.76 -3.85 14.67
C PHE A 159 -20.09 -3.15 14.94
N GLU A 160 -21.09 -3.88 15.47
CA GLU A 160 -22.35 -3.32 15.91
C GLU A 160 -22.16 -2.24 16.99
N SER A 161 -21.24 -2.49 17.93
CA SER A 161 -20.93 -1.55 19.02
C SER A 161 -20.25 -0.28 18.48
N ASP A 162 -19.34 -0.39 17.49
CA ASP A 162 -18.72 0.77 16.84
C ASP A 162 -19.78 1.62 16.12
N LEU A 163 -20.67 0.99 15.37
CA LEU A 163 -21.74 1.69 14.66
C LEU A 163 -22.71 2.40 15.61
N LYS A 164 -23.13 1.74 16.70
CA LYS A 164 -23.99 2.36 17.72
C LYS A 164 -23.33 3.55 18.42
N GLN A 165 -22.01 3.47 18.69
CA GLN A 165 -21.27 4.60 19.25
C GLN A 165 -21.24 5.81 18.31
N VAL A 166 -20.96 5.58 17.02
CA VAL A 166 -20.95 6.65 16.02
C VAL A 166 -22.33 7.30 15.93
N GLU A 167 -23.42 6.52 15.90
CA GLU A 167 -24.78 7.04 15.87
C GLU A 167 -25.12 7.82 17.15
N GLY A 168 -24.74 7.31 18.32
CA GLY A 168 -24.87 7.99 19.62
C GLY A 168 -24.09 9.31 19.67
N PHE A 169 -22.85 9.31 19.14
CA PHE A 169 -22.04 10.54 19.08
C PHE A 169 -22.69 11.60 18.19
N ILE A 170 -23.14 11.23 16.98
CA ILE A 170 -23.80 12.16 16.05
C ILE A 170 -25.05 12.77 16.68
N THR A 171 -25.89 11.95 17.34
CA THR A 171 -27.11 12.41 17.98
C THR A 171 -26.85 13.32 19.19
N THR A 172 -25.85 12.97 20.03
CA THR A 172 -25.56 13.73 21.26
C THR A 172 -24.88 15.08 20.96
N THR A 173 -23.99 15.10 19.97
CA THR A 173 -23.26 16.34 19.61
C THR A 173 -24.01 17.23 18.62
N ASN A 174 -25.16 16.76 18.13
CA ASN A 174 -25.96 17.45 17.11
C ASN A 174 -25.15 17.95 15.92
N THR A 175 -24.20 17.11 15.47
CA THR A 175 -23.32 17.45 14.32
C THR A 175 -24.00 17.12 13.01
N ASP A 176 -23.85 17.99 11.99
CA ASP A 176 -24.37 17.75 10.63
C ASP A 176 -23.59 16.67 9.84
N ILE A 177 -22.79 15.85 10.51
CA ILE A 177 -21.99 14.81 9.86
C ILE A 177 -22.89 13.61 9.56
N SER A 178 -22.99 13.23 8.28
CA SER A 178 -23.70 12.02 7.89
C SER A 178 -23.00 10.78 8.46
N LYS A 179 -23.76 9.79 8.97
CA LYS A 179 -23.25 8.51 9.44
C LYS A 179 -22.45 7.77 8.34
N TRP A 180 -22.84 7.91 7.08
CA TRP A 180 -22.13 7.36 5.93
C TRP A 180 -20.77 8.01 5.68
N PHE A 181 -20.60 9.26 6.09
CA PHE A 181 -19.31 9.93 6.04
C PHE A 181 -18.43 9.58 7.25
N ALA A 182 -19.04 9.47 8.44
CA ALA A 182 -18.32 9.08 9.67
C ALA A 182 -17.80 7.64 9.59
N ARG A 183 -18.60 6.72 9.04
CA ARG A 183 -18.23 5.32 8.75
C ARG A 183 -18.76 4.93 7.37
N PRO A 184 -17.91 4.91 6.32
CA PRO A 184 -18.33 4.56 4.96
C PRO A 184 -18.47 3.03 4.83
N THR A 185 -19.58 2.49 5.32
CA THR A 185 -19.85 1.05 5.34
C THR A 185 -21.28 0.73 4.95
N ILE A 186 -21.46 -0.35 4.18
CA ILE A 186 -22.78 -0.92 3.89
C ILE A 186 -23.32 -1.75 5.07
N LEU A 187 -22.56 -1.94 6.15
CA LEU A 187 -23.02 -2.60 7.37
C LEU A 187 -24.06 -1.76 8.12
N TRP A 188 -24.27 -0.50 7.76
CA TRP A 188 -25.41 0.30 8.22
C TRP A 188 -26.79 -0.26 7.84
N PHE A 189 -26.88 -1.08 6.77
CA PHE A 189 -28.16 -1.67 6.35
C PHE A 189 -28.64 -2.75 7.31
N SER A 190 -27.71 -3.52 7.90
CA SER A 190 -28.00 -4.50 8.93
C SER A 190 -26.77 -4.73 9.79
N GLN A 191 -26.95 -4.84 11.11
CA GLN A 191 -25.86 -5.00 12.07
C GLN A 191 -25.80 -6.46 12.61
N THR A 192 -26.02 -7.45 11.72
CA THR A 192 -26.00 -8.88 12.05
C THR A 192 -24.75 -9.56 11.47
N ASP A 193 -24.29 -10.62 12.13
CA ASP A 193 -23.16 -11.43 11.63
C ASP A 193 -23.45 -12.00 10.23
N LEU A 194 -24.68 -12.41 9.96
CA LEU A 194 -25.09 -12.86 8.64
C LEU A 194 -24.84 -11.78 7.56
N TRP A 195 -25.12 -10.51 7.89
CA TRP A 195 -24.88 -9.41 6.93
C TRP A 195 -23.38 -9.15 6.74
N LEU A 196 -22.57 -9.28 7.79
CA LEU A 196 -21.11 -9.24 7.70
C LEU A 196 -20.60 -10.33 6.75
N ASP A 197 -21.07 -11.58 6.94
CA ASP A 197 -20.71 -12.70 6.07
C ASP A 197 -21.15 -12.49 4.62
N MET A 198 -22.33 -11.92 4.40
CA MET A 198 -22.80 -11.57 3.05
C MET A 198 -21.90 -10.54 2.37
N VAL A 199 -21.40 -9.53 3.09
CA VAL A 199 -20.47 -8.53 2.58
C VAL A 199 -19.12 -9.16 2.26
N LEU A 200 -18.59 -10.03 3.12
CA LEU A 200 -17.34 -10.76 2.89
C LEU A 200 -17.48 -11.73 1.71
N CYS A 201 -18.59 -12.44 1.61
CA CYS A 201 -18.91 -13.31 0.49
C CYS A 201 -19.00 -12.54 -0.84
N ALA A 202 -19.72 -11.42 -0.86
CA ALA A 202 -19.87 -10.57 -2.05
C ALA A 202 -18.51 -10.04 -2.54
N GLY A 203 -17.64 -9.58 -1.61
CA GLY A 203 -16.29 -9.16 -1.93
C GLY A 203 -15.43 -10.30 -2.49
N THR A 204 -15.52 -11.49 -1.90
CA THR A 204 -14.83 -12.71 -2.35
C THR A 204 -15.29 -13.12 -3.75
N ILE A 205 -16.59 -13.15 -4.01
CA ILE A 205 -17.17 -13.46 -5.33
C ILE A 205 -16.70 -12.42 -6.36
N ALA A 206 -16.72 -11.13 -6.01
CA ALA A 206 -16.24 -10.08 -6.90
C ALA A 206 -14.75 -10.26 -7.26
N CYS A 207 -13.90 -10.68 -6.30
CA CYS A 207 -12.51 -11.01 -6.58
C CYS A 207 -12.36 -12.23 -7.50
N ILE A 208 -13.19 -13.26 -7.36
CA ILE A 208 -13.22 -14.41 -8.25
C ILE A 208 -13.66 -13.98 -9.67
N LEU A 209 -14.69 -13.15 -9.79
CA LEU A 209 -15.15 -12.61 -11.07
C LEU A 209 -14.04 -11.79 -11.76
N LEU A 210 -13.29 -11.00 -10.99
CA LEU A 210 -12.14 -10.25 -11.49
C LEU A 210 -11.02 -11.20 -11.96
N LEU A 211 -10.75 -12.26 -11.21
CA LEU A 211 -9.74 -13.28 -11.53
C LEU A 211 -10.05 -13.99 -12.86
N ILE A 212 -11.31 -14.31 -13.13
CA ILE A 212 -11.72 -14.90 -14.40
C ILE A 212 -11.94 -13.87 -15.52
N GLY A 213 -11.95 -12.57 -15.19
CA GLY A 213 -12.12 -11.46 -16.14
C GLY A 213 -13.55 -11.12 -16.50
N PHE A 214 -14.51 -11.46 -15.65
CA PHE A 214 -15.91 -11.11 -15.84
C PHE A 214 -16.22 -9.74 -15.22
N VAL A 215 -16.82 -8.84 -15.98
CA VAL A 215 -17.14 -7.42 -15.64
C VAL A 215 -16.08 -6.72 -14.78
N PRO A 216 -14.80 -6.68 -15.22
CA PRO A 216 -13.66 -6.38 -14.33
C PRO A 216 -13.80 -5.06 -13.59
N HIS A 217 -14.33 -4.01 -14.22
CA HIS A 217 -14.51 -2.68 -13.58
C HIS A 217 -15.58 -2.70 -12.47
N ILE A 218 -16.67 -3.46 -12.65
CA ILE A 218 -17.73 -3.61 -11.64
C ILE A 218 -17.23 -4.51 -10.52
N SER A 219 -16.53 -5.60 -10.83
CA SER A 219 -15.93 -6.50 -9.84
C SER A 219 -14.96 -5.75 -8.92
N ILE A 220 -14.10 -4.88 -9.47
CA ILE A 220 -13.22 -4.02 -8.68
C ILE A 220 -14.02 -3.05 -7.80
N ALA A 221 -15.07 -2.42 -8.35
CA ALA A 221 -15.89 -1.49 -7.58
C ALA A 221 -16.62 -2.16 -6.41
N ILE A 222 -17.17 -3.36 -6.61
CA ILE A 222 -17.79 -4.15 -5.55
C ILE A 222 -16.75 -4.57 -4.51
N SER A 223 -15.57 -5.08 -4.93
CA SER A 223 -14.49 -5.44 -4.01
C SER A 223 -14.04 -4.23 -3.18
N TRP A 224 -13.93 -3.05 -3.79
CA TRP A 224 -13.60 -1.81 -3.10
C TRP A 224 -14.66 -1.43 -2.06
N VAL A 225 -15.95 -1.44 -2.42
CA VAL A 225 -17.04 -1.11 -1.49
C VAL A 225 -17.09 -2.08 -0.32
N CYS A 226 -16.98 -3.39 -0.58
CA CYS A 226 -16.98 -4.42 0.46
C CYS A 226 -15.77 -4.29 1.39
N TYR A 227 -14.55 -4.11 0.82
CA TYR A 227 -13.34 -3.98 1.63
C TYR A 227 -13.30 -2.68 2.44
N LEU A 228 -13.76 -1.56 1.86
CA LEU A 228 -13.92 -0.30 2.59
C LEU A 228 -14.91 -0.46 3.75
N SER A 229 -16.01 -1.17 3.51
CA SER A 229 -17.05 -1.40 4.52
C SER A 229 -16.52 -2.14 5.74
N ILE A 230 -15.82 -3.26 5.54
CA ILE A 230 -15.22 -4.01 6.65
C ILE A 230 -14.08 -3.24 7.30
N SER A 231 -13.22 -2.59 6.50
CA SER A 231 -12.08 -1.83 7.00
C SER A 231 -12.51 -0.65 7.87
N SER A 232 -13.66 -0.03 7.59
CA SER A 232 -14.14 1.14 8.33
C SER A 232 -14.57 0.84 9.76
N VAL A 233 -14.99 -0.39 10.06
CA VAL A 233 -15.50 -0.83 11.37
C VAL A 233 -14.58 -1.80 12.10
N SER A 234 -13.42 -2.12 11.55
CA SER A 234 -12.53 -3.16 12.07
C SER A 234 -11.27 -2.60 12.72
N GLU A 235 -11.28 -1.38 13.25
CA GLU A 235 -10.14 -0.88 14.03
C GLU A 235 -10.01 -1.64 15.36
N PRO A 236 -8.78 -2.02 15.75
CA PRO A 236 -7.48 -1.72 15.12
C PRO A 236 -7.00 -2.74 14.07
N PHE A 237 -7.77 -3.76 13.74
CA PHE A 237 -7.31 -4.94 12.99
C PHE A 237 -7.11 -4.70 11.49
N LEU A 238 -7.89 -3.82 10.85
CA LEU A 238 -7.82 -3.48 9.41
C LEU A 238 -7.40 -2.02 9.18
N ASN A 239 -6.38 -1.54 9.88
CA ASN A 239 -5.86 -0.18 9.74
C ASN A 239 -4.37 -0.14 9.38
N PHE A 240 -3.92 -1.14 8.60
CA PHE A 240 -2.52 -1.25 8.20
C PHE A 240 -2.29 -0.83 6.75
N GLN A 241 -1.03 -0.61 6.40
CA GLN A 241 -0.67 -0.07 5.08
C GLN A 241 -1.04 -1.01 3.92
N TRP A 242 -1.10 -2.32 4.12
CA TRP A 242 -1.57 -3.26 3.10
C TRP A 242 -3.07 -3.13 2.84
N ASP A 243 -3.87 -2.88 3.88
CA ASP A 243 -5.33 -2.72 3.75
C ASP A 243 -5.66 -1.43 2.98
N ILE A 244 -5.01 -0.31 3.35
CA ILE A 244 -5.21 0.97 2.67
C ILE A 244 -4.61 1.00 1.26
N LEU A 245 -3.51 0.27 1.01
CA LEU A 245 -2.92 0.12 -0.32
C LEU A 245 -3.86 -0.66 -1.25
N LEU A 246 -4.53 -1.70 -0.74
CA LEU A 246 -5.50 -2.46 -1.51
C LEU A 246 -6.71 -1.59 -1.91
N LEU A 247 -7.22 -0.78 -0.99
CA LEU A 247 -8.30 0.17 -1.29
C LEU A 247 -7.89 1.21 -2.34
N GLU A 248 -6.70 1.78 -2.22
CA GLU A 248 -6.18 2.74 -3.19
C GLU A 248 -5.93 2.08 -4.56
N ALA A 249 -5.35 0.87 -4.57
CA ALA A 249 -5.15 0.10 -5.79
C ALA A 249 -6.48 -0.24 -6.48
N TYR A 250 -7.51 -0.66 -5.75
CA TYR A 250 -8.83 -0.91 -6.31
C TYR A 250 -9.43 0.36 -6.95
N LEU A 251 -9.46 1.49 -6.23
CA LEU A 251 -10.01 2.74 -6.75
C LEU A 251 -9.34 3.15 -8.07
N LEU A 252 -8.01 3.10 -8.13
CA LEU A 252 -7.27 3.51 -9.32
C LEU A 252 -7.41 2.49 -10.47
N SER A 253 -7.55 1.22 -10.15
CA SER A 253 -7.66 0.13 -11.14
C SER A 253 -8.97 0.12 -11.91
N VAL A 254 -10.04 0.71 -11.37
CA VAL A 254 -11.30 0.90 -12.12
C VAL A 254 -11.03 1.64 -13.44
N PHE A 255 -10.10 2.59 -13.44
CA PHE A 255 -9.74 3.37 -14.64
C PHE A 255 -8.71 2.66 -15.53
N PHE A 256 -8.02 1.65 -15.02
CA PHE A 256 -7.03 0.89 -15.75
C PHE A 256 -7.65 -0.25 -16.56
N VAL A 257 -8.47 -1.09 -15.94
CA VAL A 257 -9.07 -2.25 -16.56
C VAL A 257 -10.08 -1.87 -17.66
N PRO A 258 -10.33 -2.76 -18.63
CA PRO A 258 -11.34 -2.52 -19.66
C PRO A 258 -12.76 -2.50 -19.06
N TRP A 259 -13.59 -1.59 -19.55
CA TRP A 259 -15.02 -1.52 -19.19
C TRP A 259 -15.86 -2.35 -20.16
N LYS A 260 -15.77 -3.67 -20.02
CA LYS A 260 -16.48 -4.69 -20.83
C LYS A 260 -17.08 -5.73 -19.90
N ILE A 261 -17.98 -6.56 -20.50
CA ILE A 261 -18.58 -7.69 -19.79
C ILE A 261 -17.54 -8.80 -19.56
N TYR A 262 -16.73 -9.10 -20.59
CA TYR A 262 -15.72 -10.14 -20.50
C TYR A 262 -14.39 -9.67 -21.11
N ASP A 263 -13.32 -9.83 -20.37
CA ASP A 263 -11.97 -9.50 -20.80
C ASP A 263 -11.29 -10.74 -21.36
N ASP A 264 -11.62 -11.03 -22.63
CA ASP A 264 -11.20 -12.25 -23.32
C ASP A 264 -9.70 -12.27 -23.60
N ARG A 265 -9.06 -13.42 -23.30
CA ARG A 265 -7.66 -13.70 -23.61
C ARG A 265 -7.33 -13.71 -25.10
N LYS A 266 -8.32 -13.87 -25.96
CA LYS A 266 -8.18 -13.87 -27.43
C LYS A 266 -8.34 -12.50 -28.07
N ASN A 267 -8.74 -11.49 -27.30
CA ASN A 267 -8.94 -10.11 -27.77
C ASN A 267 -8.58 -9.08 -26.72
N ILE A 268 -7.30 -9.11 -26.30
CA ILE A 268 -6.79 -8.25 -25.23
C ILE A 268 -6.57 -6.84 -25.76
N GLN A 269 -7.05 -5.84 -25.05
CA GLN A 269 -6.92 -4.43 -25.39
C GLN A 269 -5.86 -3.73 -24.53
N ASN A 270 -5.30 -2.62 -25.06
CA ASN A 270 -4.47 -1.76 -24.24
C ASN A 270 -5.27 -1.15 -23.06
N PRO A 271 -4.72 -1.12 -21.86
CA PRO A 271 -5.30 -0.38 -20.77
C PRO A 271 -5.35 1.12 -21.09
N SER A 272 -6.23 1.85 -20.43
CA SER A 272 -6.31 3.29 -20.64
C SER A 272 -4.99 3.97 -20.22
N THR A 273 -4.52 4.94 -21.00
CA THR A 273 -3.30 5.69 -20.69
C THR A 273 -3.41 6.39 -19.33
N LEU A 274 -4.60 6.91 -18.99
CA LEU A 274 -4.85 7.56 -17.70
C LEU A 274 -4.76 6.56 -16.55
N GLY A 275 -5.42 5.40 -16.65
CA GLY A 275 -5.36 4.36 -15.63
C GLY A 275 -3.94 3.83 -15.43
N LYS A 276 -3.18 3.69 -16.52
CA LYS A 276 -1.77 3.32 -16.46
C LYS A 276 -0.95 4.33 -15.65
N TRP A 277 -1.10 5.62 -15.90
CA TRP A 277 -0.40 6.64 -15.14
C TRP A 277 -0.83 6.69 -13.67
N LEU A 278 -2.09 6.45 -13.36
CA LEU A 278 -2.57 6.37 -11.97
C LEU A 278 -1.83 5.27 -11.19
N LEU A 279 -1.70 4.06 -11.76
CA LEU A 279 -1.00 2.96 -11.11
C LEU A 279 0.52 3.17 -11.06
N TRP A 280 1.11 3.77 -12.09
CA TRP A 280 2.54 4.11 -12.07
C TRP A 280 2.85 5.17 -11.01
N LEU A 281 2.01 6.19 -10.87
CA LEU A 281 2.13 7.19 -9.82
C LEU A 281 1.91 6.60 -8.42
N LEU A 282 1.02 5.59 -8.29
CA LEU A 282 0.88 4.84 -7.03
C LEU A 282 2.17 4.09 -6.69
N ALA A 283 2.79 3.40 -7.66
CA ALA A 283 4.07 2.72 -7.44
C ALA A 283 5.19 3.70 -7.03
N ILE A 284 5.27 4.86 -7.71
CA ILE A 284 6.24 5.92 -7.39
C ILE A 284 6.00 6.44 -5.97
N LYS A 285 4.76 6.80 -5.66
CA LYS A 285 4.36 7.32 -4.35
C LYS A 285 4.70 6.34 -3.23
N LEU A 286 4.27 5.06 -3.38
CA LEU A 286 4.51 4.02 -2.39
C LEU A 286 5.99 3.87 -2.05
N MET A 287 6.84 3.78 -3.06
CA MET A 287 8.28 3.61 -2.86
C MET A 287 8.92 4.89 -2.33
N PHE A 288 8.67 6.02 -2.98
CA PHE A 288 9.32 7.27 -2.63
C PHE A 288 8.95 7.77 -1.23
N GLU A 289 7.67 7.73 -0.84
CA GLU A 289 7.25 8.11 0.51
C GLU A 289 7.87 7.17 1.56
N SER A 290 7.91 5.86 1.30
CA SER A 290 8.55 4.88 2.19
C SER A 290 10.04 5.17 2.42
N GLY A 291 10.76 5.58 1.37
CA GLY A 291 12.16 6.00 1.49
C GLY A 291 12.30 7.34 2.21
N LEU A 292 11.45 8.32 1.87
CA LEU A 292 11.51 9.68 2.41
C LEU A 292 11.38 9.71 3.94
N VAL A 293 10.39 8.98 4.48
CA VAL A 293 10.13 8.99 5.94
C VAL A 293 11.29 8.40 6.75
N LYS A 294 12.08 7.49 6.19
CA LYS A 294 13.27 6.92 6.82
C LYS A 294 14.33 7.99 7.13
N PHE A 295 14.35 9.08 6.34
CA PHE A 295 15.28 10.19 6.55
C PHE A 295 14.72 11.35 7.38
N THR A 296 13.40 11.48 7.45
CA THR A 296 12.76 12.65 8.04
C THR A 296 12.22 12.43 9.45
N PHE A 297 12.03 11.16 9.84
CA PHE A 297 11.54 10.82 11.17
C PHE A 297 12.68 10.33 12.09
N PHE A 298 12.59 10.69 13.37
CA PHE A 298 13.58 10.39 14.40
C PHE A 298 12.89 9.68 15.56
N GLY A 299 13.65 8.86 16.28
CA GLY A 299 13.23 8.26 17.53
C GLY A 299 12.98 9.31 18.63
N PRO A 300 12.38 8.91 19.76
CA PRO A 300 12.13 9.78 20.89
C PRO A 300 13.40 10.41 21.46
N ASP A 301 14.53 9.70 21.37
CA ASP A 301 15.88 10.11 21.77
C ASP A 301 16.59 11.00 20.71
N GLY A 302 15.95 11.24 19.59
CA GLY A 302 16.52 11.99 18.47
C GLY A 302 17.43 11.17 17.55
N SER A 303 17.57 9.85 17.75
CA SER A 303 18.33 8.95 16.90
C SER A 303 17.61 8.66 15.57
N ASN A 304 18.39 8.26 14.57
CA ASN A 304 17.84 7.76 13.31
C ASN A 304 18.73 6.64 12.75
N THR A 305 18.39 5.41 13.08
CA THR A 305 19.14 4.21 12.68
C THR A 305 19.25 4.03 11.15
N TRP A 306 18.32 4.58 10.38
CA TRP A 306 18.39 4.57 8.91
C TRP A 306 19.53 5.45 8.42
N ARG A 307 19.67 6.68 8.95
CA ARG A 307 20.78 7.57 8.60
C ARG A 307 22.12 7.05 9.08
N ASP A 308 22.11 6.39 10.24
CA ASP A 308 23.31 5.82 10.87
C ASP A 308 23.74 4.50 10.23
N LEU A 309 22.97 4.01 9.22
CA LEU A 309 23.18 2.74 8.51
C LEU A 309 23.19 1.50 9.43
N THR A 310 22.41 1.54 10.53
CA THR A 310 22.30 0.46 11.51
C THR A 310 20.88 -0.14 11.59
N ALA A 311 19.94 0.34 10.78
CA ALA A 311 18.54 -0.06 10.88
C ALA A 311 18.33 -1.57 10.73
N LEU A 312 19.08 -2.26 9.84
CA LEU A 312 18.92 -3.70 9.62
C LEU A 312 19.50 -4.55 10.75
N ASN A 313 20.49 -4.04 11.53
CA ASN A 313 20.98 -4.70 12.73
C ASN A 313 19.89 -4.96 13.79
N TYR A 314 18.79 -4.20 13.70
CA TYR A 314 17.63 -4.35 14.59
C TYR A 314 16.43 -4.97 13.87
N HIS A 315 16.22 -4.62 12.61
CA HIS A 315 14.99 -4.93 11.86
C HIS A 315 14.61 -6.42 11.90
N TYR A 316 15.57 -7.31 11.70
CA TYR A 316 15.30 -8.74 11.51
C TYR A 316 14.65 -9.39 12.73
N TRP A 317 15.00 -8.96 13.94
CA TRP A 317 14.46 -9.52 15.17
C TRP A 317 13.41 -8.63 15.87
N THR A 318 13.39 -7.32 15.58
CA THR A 318 12.41 -6.40 16.19
C THR A 318 11.11 -6.25 15.42
N GLN A 319 11.03 -6.70 14.18
CA GLN A 319 9.77 -6.66 13.39
C GLN A 319 8.66 -7.47 14.06
N PRO A 320 7.36 -7.15 13.84
CA PRO A 320 6.24 -7.77 14.57
C PRO A 320 6.27 -9.29 14.56
N ILE A 321 6.38 -9.91 13.38
CA ILE A 321 6.47 -11.36 13.25
C ILE A 321 7.58 -11.70 12.24
N PRO A 322 8.81 -11.97 12.71
CA PRO A 322 9.92 -12.35 11.85
C PRO A 322 9.71 -13.73 11.23
N SER A 323 10.35 -13.98 10.10
CA SER A 323 10.44 -15.30 9.50
C SER A 323 11.67 -16.05 10.04
N TRP A 324 11.72 -17.38 9.87
CA TRP A 324 12.91 -18.15 10.22
C TRP A 324 14.13 -17.73 9.37
N ILE A 325 13.94 -17.21 8.17
CA ILE A 325 15.02 -16.69 7.31
C ILE A 325 15.65 -15.43 7.93
N SER A 326 14.86 -14.59 8.61
CA SER A 326 15.35 -13.40 9.31
C SER A 326 16.45 -13.76 10.31
N TRP A 327 16.29 -14.88 11.05
CA TRP A 327 17.26 -15.32 12.03
C TRP A 327 18.63 -15.64 11.38
N TYR A 328 18.63 -16.31 10.22
CA TYR A 328 19.90 -16.60 9.51
C TYR A 328 20.54 -15.34 8.92
N ILE A 329 19.74 -14.42 8.41
CA ILE A 329 20.25 -13.17 7.84
C ILE A 329 20.82 -12.26 8.92
N ASP A 330 20.22 -12.22 10.09
CA ASP A 330 20.72 -11.48 11.27
C ASP A 330 22.14 -11.93 11.70
N LYS A 331 22.55 -13.15 11.37
CA LYS A 331 23.91 -13.67 11.68
C LYS A 331 24.94 -13.38 10.58
N LEU A 332 24.55 -12.73 9.47
CA LEU A 332 25.50 -12.34 8.44
C LEU A 332 26.35 -11.14 8.90
N PRO A 333 27.54 -10.95 8.32
CA PRO A 333 28.38 -9.80 8.65
C PRO A 333 27.67 -8.45 8.33
N ASP A 334 27.90 -7.42 9.17
CA ASP A 334 27.32 -6.08 9.03
C ASP A 334 27.46 -5.45 7.63
N ILE A 335 28.47 -5.85 6.86
CA ILE A 335 28.64 -5.34 5.50
C ILE A 335 27.47 -5.73 4.59
N ILE A 336 26.85 -6.89 4.84
CA ILE A 336 25.68 -7.35 4.08
C ILE A 336 24.49 -6.46 4.40
N ASP A 337 24.30 -6.07 5.67
CA ASP A 337 23.24 -5.14 6.07
C ASP A 337 23.44 -3.76 5.44
N LYS A 338 24.65 -3.24 5.37
CA LYS A 338 24.96 -1.97 4.70
C LYS A 338 24.69 -2.05 3.20
N ILE A 339 25.00 -3.15 2.54
CA ILE A 339 24.68 -3.38 1.12
C ILE A 339 23.15 -3.43 0.93
N ALA A 340 22.44 -4.15 1.79
CA ALA A 340 20.98 -4.24 1.76
C ALA A 340 20.31 -2.89 2.02
N LEU A 341 20.84 -2.07 2.95
CA LEU A 341 20.41 -0.68 3.15
C LEU A 341 20.65 0.19 1.91
N GLY A 342 21.82 0.08 1.30
CA GLY A 342 22.12 0.77 0.04
C GLY A 342 21.12 0.39 -1.07
N PHE A 343 20.78 -0.90 -1.17
CA PHE A 343 19.77 -1.38 -2.12
C PHE A 343 18.36 -0.91 -1.76
N THR A 344 18.03 -0.79 -0.47
CA THR A 344 16.76 -0.20 0.00
C THR A 344 16.65 1.25 -0.47
N TYR A 345 17.67 2.09 -0.25
CA TYR A 345 17.66 3.48 -0.71
C TYR A 345 17.60 3.61 -2.23
N TRP A 346 18.35 2.76 -2.95
CA TRP A 346 18.26 2.68 -4.39
C TRP A 346 16.82 2.39 -4.84
N SER A 347 16.19 1.37 -4.26
CA SER A 347 14.86 0.90 -4.63
C SER A 347 13.74 1.88 -4.25
N GLU A 348 13.89 2.62 -3.15
CA GLU A 348 12.84 3.52 -2.66
C GLU A 348 13.02 4.97 -3.14
N LEU A 349 14.26 5.47 -3.35
CA LEU A 349 14.49 6.87 -3.67
C LEU A 349 14.91 7.14 -5.13
N ILE A 350 15.54 6.18 -5.80
CA ILE A 350 16.06 6.38 -7.18
C ILE A 350 15.19 5.67 -8.20
N ILE A 351 14.94 4.40 -7.99
CA ILE A 351 14.20 3.52 -8.92
C ILE A 351 12.80 4.04 -9.26
N PRO A 352 12.01 4.61 -8.34
CA PRO A 352 10.67 5.09 -8.67
C PRO A 352 10.67 6.12 -9.78
N PHE A 353 11.69 6.98 -9.86
CA PHE A 353 11.79 7.99 -10.92
C PHE A 353 12.15 7.40 -12.27
N MET A 354 12.76 6.20 -12.33
CA MET A 354 13.01 5.51 -13.60
C MET A 354 11.72 5.10 -14.32
N ILE A 355 10.59 5.06 -13.63
CA ILE A 355 9.26 4.78 -14.20
C ILE A 355 8.87 5.86 -15.24
N PHE A 356 9.29 7.11 -15.05
CA PHE A 356 9.02 8.19 -16.01
C PHE A 356 9.83 8.05 -17.32
N PHE A 357 10.88 7.25 -17.32
CA PHE A 357 11.78 7.09 -18.45
C PHE A 357 11.31 6.00 -19.42
N PRO A 358 11.95 5.89 -20.61
CA PRO A 358 11.60 4.88 -21.60
C PRO A 358 11.76 3.44 -21.12
N ARG A 359 11.30 2.52 -21.95
CA ARG A 359 11.13 1.09 -21.73
C ARG A 359 12.24 0.40 -20.95
N ARG A 360 13.53 0.60 -21.32
CA ARG A 360 14.64 -0.07 -20.62
C ARG A 360 14.77 0.38 -19.17
N MET A 361 14.60 1.66 -18.90
CA MET A 361 14.65 2.19 -17.53
C MET A 361 13.50 1.65 -16.71
N ARG A 362 12.27 1.56 -17.27
CA ARG A 362 11.13 0.93 -16.60
C ARG A 362 11.34 -0.55 -16.34
N ARG A 363 12.00 -1.29 -17.26
CA ARG A 363 12.36 -2.69 -17.02
C ARG A 363 13.34 -2.84 -15.85
N ILE A 364 14.34 -1.95 -15.77
CA ILE A 364 15.26 -1.90 -14.63
C ILE A 364 14.48 -1.61 -13.35
N ALA A 365 13.56 -0.63 -13.38
CA ALA A 365 12.69 -0.34 -12.24
C ALA A 365 11.87 -1.57 -11.83
N PHE A 366 11.24 -2.25 -12.77
CA PHE A 366 10.49 -3.46 -12.51
C PHE A 366 11.33 -4.52 -11.79
N PHE A 367 12.46 -4.93 -12.39
CA PHE A 367 13.29 -5.99 -11.81
C PHE A 367 13.87 -5.61 -10.44
N SER A 368 14.34 -4.36 -10.28
CA SER A 368 14.82 -3.89 -8.98
C SER A 368 13.73 -3.94 -7.90
N LEU A 369 12.52 -3.48 -8.22
CA LEU A 369 11.39 -3.51 -7.28
C LEU A 369 10.93 -4.94 -6.96
N ILE A 370 10.89 -5.84 -7.97
CA ILE A 370 10.54 -7.25 -7.71
C ILE A 370 11.57 -7.92 -6.80
N ILE A 371 12.86 -7.74 -7.06
CA ILE A 371 13.92 -8.28 -6.20
C ILE A 371 13.78 -7.69 -4.79
N PHE A 372 13.59 -6.40 -4.66
CA PHE A 372 13.43 -5.72 -3.37
C PHE A 372 12.25 -6.28 -2.57
N GLN A 373 11.07 -6.36 -3.20
CA GLN A 373 9.87 -6.91 -2.54
C GLN A 373 10.03 -8.39 -2.17
N THR A 374 10.71 -9.18 -3.02
CA THR A 374 10.97 -10.60 -2.74
C THR A 374 11.89 -10.76 -1.52
N LEU A 375 12.95 -9.94 -1.43
CA LEU A 375 13.84 -9.96 -0.26
C LEU A 375 13.08 -9.63 1.03
N ILE A 376 12.18 -8.64 1.00
CA ILE A 376 11.33 -8.30 2.15
C ILE A 376 10.39 -9.46 2.50
N ILE A 377 9.75 -10.12 1.52
CA ILE A 377 8.93 -11.32 1.76
C ILE A 377 9.73 -12.42 2.45
N MET A 378 10.96 -12.65 2.01
CA MET A 378 11.80 -13.70 2.60
C MET A 378 12.19 -13.39 4.05
N THR A 379 12.46 -12.13 4.37
CA THR A 379 12.95 -11.70 5.68
C THR A 379 11.88 -11.25 6.64
N GLY A 380 10.60 -11.24 6.26
CA GLY A 380 9.51 -10.81 7.14
C GLY A 380 8.15 -11.23 6.64
N ASN A 381 7.17 -11.11 7.52
CA ASN A 381 5.79 -11.49 7.25
C ASN A 381 4.90 -10.23 7.24
N TYR A 382 4.58 -9.68 6.08
CA TYR A 382 3.76 -8.46 5.92
C TYR A 382 2.44 -8.74 5.21
N GLY A 383 1.87 -9.94 5.39
CA GLY A 383 0.64 -10.36 4.74
C GLY A 383 0.74 -10.25 3.22
N PHE A 384 -0.25 -9.68 2.59
CA PHE A 384 -0.28 -9.52 1.13
C PHE A 384 0.33 -8.19 0.62
N PHE A 385 0.96 -7.36 1.49
CA PHE A 385 1.49 -6.03 1.11
C PHE A 385 2.51 -6.08 -0.02
N ASN A 386 3.53 -6.92 0.14
CA ASN A 386 4.59 -7.07 -0.85
C ASN A 386 4.08 -7.70 -2.15
N LEU A 387 3.15 -8.68 -2.04
CA LEU A 387 2.51 -9.29 -3.20
C LEU A 387 1.71 -8.25 -3.99
N LEU A 388 0.93 -7.41 -3.31
CA LEU A 388 0.18 -6.32 -3.95
C LEU A 388 1.13 -5.33 -4.65
N THR A 389 2.25 -4.99 -4.01
CA THR A 389 3.28 -4.12 -4.60
C THR A 389 3.87 -4.74 -5.87
N ILE A 390 4.19 -6.05 -5.84
CA ILE A 390 4.65 -6.81 -7.02
C ILE A 390 3.60 -6.74 -8.13
N VAL A 391 2.33 -6.94 -7.80
CA VAL A 391 1.22 -6.90 -8.76
C VAL A 391 1.10 -5.50 -9.39
N ILE A 392 1.21 -4.43 -8.62
CA ILE A 392 1.25 -3.06 -9.16
C ILE A 392 2.44 -2.89 -10.12
N CYS A 393 3.61 -3.41 -9.77
CA CYS A 393 4.80 -3.34 -10.64
C CYS A 393 4.65 -4.09 -11.97
N VAL A 394 3.78 -5.12 -12.08
CA VAL A 394 3.50 -5.80 -13.35
C VAL A 394 3.03 -4.82 -14.44
N THR A 395 2.37 -3.73 -14.07
CA THR A 395 1.94 -2.68 -15.01
C THR A 395 3.10 -1.91 -15.67
N LEU A 396 4.33 -2.03 -15.16
CA LEU A 396 5.52 -1.39 -15.70
C LEU A 396 6.11 -2.14 -16.90
N ILE A 397 5.75 -3.42 -17.09
CA ILE A 397 6.30 -4.28 -18.14
C ILE A 397 5.54 -4.03 -19.44
N ASP A 398 6.28 -3.74 -20.51
CA ASP A 398 5.75 -3.72 -21.87
C ASP A 398 5.61 -5.13 -22.45
N ASP A 399 4.67 -5.30 -23.38
CA ASP A 399 4.34 -6.60 -23.97
C ASP A 399 5.54 -7.28 -24.64
N GLN A 400 6.48 -6.52 -25.22
CA GLN A 400 7.67 -7.09 -25.88
C GLN A 400 8.54 -7.93 -24.93
N LEU A 401 8.52 -7.68 -23.63
CA LEU A 401 9.28 -8.49 -22.67
C LEU A 401 8.64 -9.86 -22.42
N ILE A 402 7.32 -9.93 -22.44
CA ILE A 402 6.54 -11.11 -22.01
C ILE A 402 5.89 -11.86 -23.17
N GLU A 403 5.81 -11.27 -24.35
CA GLU A 403 5.16 -11.85 -25.52
C GLU A 403 5.74 -13.22 -25.90
N GLY A 404 7.07 -13.37 -25.81
CA GLY A 404 7.73 -14.64 -26.10
C GLY A 404 7.27 -15.82 -25.21
N PHE A 405 6.83 -15.53 -23.98
CA PHE A 405 6.33 -16.54 -23.03
C PHE A 405 4.82 -16.75 -23.14
N THR A 406 4.07 -15.74 -23.60
CA THR A 406 2.60 -15.71 -23.51
C THR A 406 1.90 -15.83 -24.86
N SER A 407 2.58 -15.65 -25.97
CA SER A 407 2.01 -15.62 -27.33
C SER A 407 1.15 -16.85 -27.70
N LYS A 408 1.42 -18.00 -27.09
CA LYS A 408 0.63 -19.22 -27.28
C LYS A 408 -0.75 -19.20 -26.60
N TRP A 409 -0.93 -18.34 -25.58
CA TRP A 409 -2.09 -18.33 -24.68
C TRP A 409 -2.90 -17.03 -24.77
N LEU A 410 -2.25 -15.94 -25.14
CA LEU A 410 -2.81 -14.60 -25.15
C LEU A 410 -2.65 -13.98 -26.54
N VAL A 411 -3.75 -13.47 -27.09
CA VAL A 411 -3.79 -12.83 -28.40
C VAL A 411 -4.15 -11.35 -28.23
N ALA A 412 -3.20 -10.48 -28.59
CA ALA A 412 -3.44 -9.05 -28.59
C ALA A 412 -4.33 -8.65 -29.79
N SER A 413 -5.35 -7.83 -29.55
CA SER A 413 -6.19 -7.30 -30.63
C SER A 413 -5.38 -6.36 -31.54
N SER A 414 -5.67 -6.38 -32.84
CA SER A 414 -5.30 -5.27 -33.72
C SER A 414 -6.07 -4.04 -33.27
N GLU A 415 -5.38 -2.93 -32.99
CA GLU A 415 -6.06 -1.70 -32.59
C GLU A 415 -6.81 -1.12 -33.79
N VAL A 416 -8.14 -1.09 -33.70
CA VAL A 416 -8.96 -0.26 -34.58
C VAL A 416 -9.16 1.07 -33.85
N ASN A 417 -8.84 2.19 -34.50
CA ASN A 417 -9.14 3.54 -34.02
C ASN A 417 -10.65 3.73 -33.89
N THR A 418 -11.20 3.38 -32.74
CA THR A 418 -12.63 3.54 -32.46
C THR A 418 -12.92 4.94 -31.95
N VAL A 419 -14.00 5.53 -32.46
CA VAL A 419 -14.55 6.79 -31.94
C VAL A 419 -14.87 6.58 -30.44
N LYS A 420 -14.38 7.48 -29.57
CA LYS A 420 -14.61 7.37 -28.12
C LYS A 420 -16.10 7.39 -27.79
N THR A 421 -16.58 6.33 -27.20
CA THR A 421 -17.98 6.19 -26.75
C THR A 421 -18.28 7.19 -25.62
N PRO A 422 -19.56 7.53 -25.38
CA PRO A 422 -19.95 8.35 -24.21
C PRO A 422 -19.42 7.79 -22.89
N THR A 423 -19.42 6.48 -22.72
CA THR A 423 -18.90 5.77 -21.53
C THR A 423 -17.40 6.02 -21.34
N GLU A 424 -16.63 6.00 -22.43
CA GLU A 424 -15.19 6.30 -22.37
C GLU A 424 -14.93 7.78 -22.01
N LYS A 425 -15.77 8.69 -22.48
CA LYS A 425 -15.65 10.11 -22.09
C LYS A 425 -15.90 10.31 -20.61
N ILE A 426 -16.90 9.64 -20.03
CA ILE A 426 -17.19 9.64 -18.59
C ILE A 426 -16.00 9.04 -17.82
N LYS A 427 -15.50 7.87 -18.24
CA LYS A 427 -14.32 7.23 -17.65
C LYS A 427 -13.13 8.17 -17.59
N ILE A 428 -12.85 8.89 -18.68
CA ILE A 428 -11.73 9.84 -18.75
C ILE A 428 -11.99 11.03 -17.82
N ALA A 429 -13.19 11.61 -17.80
CA ALA A 429 -13.51 12.76 -16.95
C ALA A 429 -13.37 12.42 -15.47
N CYS A 430 -13.97 11.32 -15.01
CA CYS A 430 -13.84 10.83 -13.66
C CYS A 430 -12.37 10.50 -13.30
N GLY A 431 -11.63 9.86 -14.21
CA GLY A 431 -10.24 9.52 -13.97
C GLY A 431 -9.33 10.74 -13.89
N VAL A 432 -9.58 11.81 -14.67
CA VAL A 432 -8.85 13.09 -14.57
C VAL A 432 -9.13 13.75 -13.23
N PHE A 433 -10.36 13.73 -12.75
CA PHE A 433 -10.70 14.23 -11.42
C PHE A 433 -9.97 13.46 -10.32
N ILE A 434 -10.00 12.12 -10.37
CA ILE A 434 -9.27 11.27 -9.42
C ILE A 434 -7.76 11.52 -9.49
N LEU A 435 -7.18 11.68 -10.68
CA LEU A 435 -5.76 12.02 -10.84
C LEU A 435 -5.43 13.35 -10.16
N ALA A 436 -6.26 14.37 -10.33
CA ALA A 436 -6.06 15.67 -9.69
C ALA A 436 -6.12 15.56 -8.15
N CYS A 437 -7.10 14.84 -7.62
CA CYS A 437 -7.21 14.57 -6.17
C CYS A 437 -5.99 13.78 -5.66
N PHE A 438 -5.56 12.74 -6.40
CA PHE A 438 -4.41 11.91 -6.06
C PHE A 438 -3.12 12.73 -6.00
N ILE A 439 -2.82 13.53 -7.02
CA ILE A 439 -1.63 14.39 -7.06
C ILE A 439 -1.67 15.40 -5.91
N PHE A 440 -2.81 16.04 -5.70
CA PHE A 440 -2.96 17.04 -4.64
C PHE A 440 -2.71 16.43 -3.24
N THR A 441 -3.38 15.31 -2.91
CA THR A 441 -3.21 14.64 -1.62
C THR A 441 -1.79 14.12 -1.43
N THR A 442 -1.17 13.58 -2.49
CA THR A 442 0.23 13.14 -2.46
C THR A 442 1.18 14.30 -2.13
N ILE A 443 1.00 15.48 -2.76
CA ILE A 443 1.81 16.66 -2.45
C ILE A 443 1.64 17.08 -0.99
N VAL A 444 0.41 17.05 -0.46
CA VAL A 444 0.15 17.38 0.95
C VAL A 444 0.86 16.41 1.88
N PHE A 445 0.79 15.10 1.62
CA PHE A 445 1.46 14.07 2.43
C PHE A 445 2.98 14.17 2.35
N ILE A 446 3.55 14.31 1.15
CA ILE A 446 5.00 14.51 0.98
C ILE A 446 5.49 15.76 1.73
N LYS A 447 4.77 16.87 1.65
CA LYS A 447 5.11 18.08 2.41
C LYS A 447 5.10 17.84 3.92
N ARG A 448 4.08 17.14 4.43
CA ARG A 448 4.01 16.76 5.86
C ARG A 448 5.20 15.89 6.25
N ASP A 449 5.52 14.90 5.43
CA ASP A 449 6.57 13.92 5.73
C ASP A 449 7.99 14.51 5.55
N LEU A 450 8.17 15.51 4.67
CA LEU A 450 9.42 16.30 4.59
C LEU A 450 9.69 17.09 5.87
N ILE A 451 8.65 17.57 6.54
CA ILE A 451 8.76 18.25 7.80
C ILE A 451 9.16 17.26 8.92
N GLY A 452 8.67 16.03 8.86
CA GLY A 452 9.05 14.92 9.73
C GLY A 452 8.65 15.13 11.20
N SER A 453 9.36 14.43 12.10
CA SER A 453 9.10 14.48 13.55
C SER A 453 9.53 15.78 14.24
N LYS A 454 10.42 16.59 13.62
CA LYS A 454 10.91 17.85 14.18
C LYS A 454 9.97 19.03 14.04
N ALA A 455 8.90 18.87 13.28
CA ALA A 455 7.95 19.95 13.08
C ALA A 455 7.02 20.10 14.26
N ASN A 456 6.99 21.30 14.81
CA ASN A 456 5.80 21.79 15.49
C ASN A 456 4.64 21.69 14.49
N GLN A 457 3.82 20.65 14.59
CA GLN A 457 2.66 20.41 13.71
C GLN A 457 1.71 21.63 13.61
N ASN A 458 1.81 22.54 14.58
CA ASN A 458 1.07 23.80 14.64
C ASN A 458 1.42 24.79 13.52
N ASN A 459 2.57 24.66 12.84
CA ASN A 459 2.99 25.56 11.76
C ASN A 459 2.61 25.08 10.35
N TYR A 460 2.07 23.86 10.21
CA TYR A 460 1.66 23.35 8.92
C TYR A 460 0.23 23.80 8.57
N LYS A 461 0.12 24.95 7.92
CA LYS A 461 -1.17 25.47 7.45
C LYS A 461 -1.56 24.83 6.12
N ILE A 462 -2.55 23.95 6.17
CA ILE A 462 -3.23 23.43 4.97
C ILE A 462 -4.39 24.38 4.64
N SER A 463 -4.58 24.68 3.35
CA SER A 463 -5.76 25.44 2.89
C SER A 463 -7.07 24.73 3.26
N SER A 464 -8.19 25.46 3.36
CA SER A 464 -9.50 24.87 3.66
C SER A 464 -9.87 23.75 2.67
N ILE A 465 -9.68 23.98 1.38
CA ILE A 465 -9.87 22.98 0.33
C ILE A 465 -8.97 21.76 0.55
N GLY A 466 -7.69 22.00 0.88
CA GLY A 466 -6.75 20.93 1.17
C GLY A 466 -7.17 20.08 2.37
N ARG A 467 -7.69 20.70 3.41
CA ARG A 467 -8.19 20.01 4.59
C ARG A 467 -9.40 19.13 4.24
N THR A 468 -10.37 19.66 3.53
CA THR A 468 -11.56 18.91 3.11
C THR A 468 -11.18 17.72 2.23
N LEU A 469 -10.30 17.92 1.23
CA LEU A 469 -9.87 16.83 0.34
C LEU A 469 -9.08 15.74 1.11
N THR A 470 -8.19 16.12 2.02
CA THR A 470 -7.45 15.14 2.82
C THR A 470 -8.35 14.39 3.81
N GLN A 471 -9.34 15.06 4.42
CA GLN A 471 -10.33 14.41 5.27
C GLN A 471 -11.19 13.41 4.47
N THR A 472 -11.69 13.80 3.30
CA THR A 472 -12.46 12.90 2.43
C THR A 472 -11.62 11.70 1.98
N ALA A 473 -10.34 11.94 1.66
CA ALA A 473 -9.40 10.88 1.31
C ALA A 473 -9.18 9.90 2.46
N GLN A 474 -9.00 10.40 3.69
CA GLN A 474 -8.85 9.58 4.89
C GLN A 474 -10.12 8.76 5.19
N VAL A 475 -11.30 9.34 5.06
CA VAL A 475 -12.57 8.64 5.23
C VAL A 475 -12.73 7.50 4.23
N SER A 476 -12.43 7.75 2.95
CA SER A 476 -12.49 6.71 1.91
C SER A 476 -11.34 5.71 1.97
N ARG A 477 -10.31 5.94 2.78
CA ARG A 477 -9.08 5.13 2.89
C ARG A 477 -8.42 4.81 1.54
N SER A 478 -8.67 5.64 0.51
CA SER A 478 -8.27 5.36 -0.87
C SER A 478 -7.28 6.36 -1.47
N MET A 479 -6.77 7.29 -0.65
CA MET A 479 -5.64 8.17 -0.96
C MET A 479 -4.84 8.35 0.33
N ASN A 480 -3.70 7.68 0.44
CA ASN A 480 -3.01 7.50 1.71
C ASN A 480 -1.56 7.98 1.65
N ALA A 481 -0.90 8.06 2.80
CA ALA A 481 0.55 8.21 2.91
C ALA A 481 1.17 6.86 3.24
N TYR A 482 2.36 6.61 2.76
CA TYR A 482 3.10 5.36 2.99
C TYR A 482 4.39 5.60 3.74
N GLY A 483 4.82 4.63 4.53
CA GLY A 483 6.05 4.74 5.31
C GLY A 483 6.11 3.73 6.44
N LEU A 484 6.22 2.45 6.10
CA LEU A 484 6.51 1.40 7.08
C LEU A 484 7.90 1.60 7.67
N PHE A 485 8.03 1.30 8.97
CA PHE A 485 9.30 1.39 9.71
C PHE A 485 10.00 2.76 9.59
N ARG A 486 9.23 3.85 9.59
CA ARG A 486 9.78 5.21 9.57
C ARG A 486 10.73 5.50 10.73
N VAL A 487 10.49 4.91 11.89
CA VAL A 487 11.38 4.84 13.05
C VAL A 487 11.56 3.37 13.38
N MET A 488 12.81 2.91 13.44
CA MET A 488 13.12 1.54 13.81
C MET A 488 13.03 1.36 15.32
N THR A 489 12.40 0.28 15.75
CA THR A 489 12.47 -0.18 17.13
C THR A 489 13.80 -0.88 17.36
N VAL A 490 14.49 -0.55 18.45
CA VAL A 490 15.80 -1.13 18.81
C VAL A 490 15.69 -2.15 19.94
N THR A 491 14.48 -2.34 20.47
CA THR A 491 14.11 -3.33 21.48
C THR A 491 12.98 -4.20 20.94
N ARG A 492 12.81 -5.39 21.50
CA ARG A 492 11.66 -6.25 21.21
C ARG A 492 10.95 -6.62 22.50
N PRO A 493 10.07 -5.76 23.01
CA PRO A 493 9.17 -6.13 24.07
C PRO A 493 8.14 -7.14 23.56
N GLU A 494 7.86 -8.16 24.34
CA GLU A 494 6.83 -9.17 24.08
C GLU A 494 5.93 -9.33 25.28
N ILE A 495 4.62 -9.31 25.04
CA ILE A 495 3.63 -9.64 26.07
C ILE A 495 3.55 -11.15 26.22
N TYR A 496 3.75 -11.62 27.43
CA TYR A 496 3.61 -13.02 27.86
C TYR A 496 2.39 -13.11 28.78
N ILE A 497 1.39 -13.86 28.37
CA ILE A 497 0.13 -14.02 29.10
C ILE A 497 0.10 -15.41 29.71
N GLU A 498 -0.22 -15.51 30.99
CA GLU A 498 -0.42 -16.77 31.69
C GLU A 498 -1.77 -16.77 32.41
N VAL A 499 -2.36 -17.92 32.51
CA VAL A 499 -3.59 -18.17 33.26
C VAL A 499 -3.28 -19.07 34.44
N LEU A 500 -3.84 -18.75 35.61
CA LEU A 500 -3.80 -19.59 36.82
C LEU A 500 -5.12 -20.38 36.89
N SER A 501 -5.04 -21.69 36.70
CA SER A 501 -6.18 -22.56 36.81
C SER A 501 -6.44 -23.05 38.26
N SER A 502 -7.51 -23.78 38.47
CA SER A 502 -7.94 -24.27 39.80
C SER A 502 -6.89 -25.20 40.46
N ASP A 503 -6.08 -25.86 39.69
CA ASP A 503 -4.96 -26.72 40.12
C ASP A 503 -3.72 -25.96 40.61
N SER A 504 -3.82 -24.62 40.64
CA SER A 504 -2.73 -23.71 41.04
C SER A 504 -1.49 -23.76 40.15
N ILE A 505 -1.66 -24.15 38.87
CA ILE A 505 -0.60 -24.15 37.86
C ILE A 505 -0.78 -22.94 36.90
N TRP A 506 0.29 -22.22 36.69
CA TRP A 506 0.34 -21.19 35.66
C TRP A 506 0.59 -21.82 34.28
N SER A 507 -0.31 -21.57 33.35
CA SER A 507 -0.21 -22.09 31.96
C SER A 507 -0.16 -20.92 30.98
N PRO A 508 0.74 -20.94 29.99
CA PRO A 508 0.87 -19.86 29.01
C PRO A 508 -0.30 -19.86 28.02
N VAL A 509 -0.67 -18.66 27.58
CA VAL A 509 -1.49 -18.43 26.41
C VAL A 509 -0.58 -18.40 25.19
N VAL A 510 -0.82 -19.29 24.23
CA VAL A 510 0.06 -19.52 23.08
C VAL A 510 -0.53 -18.91 21.82
N PHE A 511 0.28 -18.18 21.11
CA PHE A 511 -0.06 -17.60 19.79
C PHE A 511 0.54 -18.45 18.67
N ASP A 512 -0.15 -18.51 17.54
CA ASP A 512 0.31 -19.36 16.42
C ASP A 512 1.62 -18.91 15.79
N TYR A 513 1.85 -17.58 15.76
CA TYR A 513 2.94 -16.99 15.01
C TYR A 513 3.91 -16.17 15.86
N LYS A 514 3.56 -15.87 17.10
CA LYS A 514 4.43 -15.13 18.02
C LYS A 514 5.35 -16.08 18.82
N PRO A 515 6.57 -15.65 19.19
CA PRO A 515 7.42 -16.43 20.07
C PRO A 515 6.83 -16.42 21.49
N VAL A 516 6.69 -17.60 22.06
CA VAL A 516 6.27 -17.78 23.47
C VAL A 516 7.40 -18.45 24.25
N LYS A 517 8.07 -19.45 23.66
CA LYS A 517 9.17 -20.21 24.28
C LYS A 517 10.48 -19.94 23.52
N PRO A 518 11.65 -20.13 24.17
CA PRO A 518 12.95 -19.94 23.51
C PRO A 518 13.13 -20.78 22.26
N ASP A 519 12.58 -21.98 22.24
CA ASP A 519 12.64 -22.95 21.14
C ASP A 519 11.62 -22.69 20.02
N THR A 520 10.74 -21.69 20.18
CA THR A 520 9.70 -21.37 19.19
C THR A 520 10.34 -20.85 17.89
N ARG A 521 10.33 -21.70 16.86
CA ARG A 521 10.84 -21.31 15.53
C ARG A 521 9.95 -20.23 14.91
N PRO A 522 10.51 -19.10 14.44
CA PRO A 522 9.76 -18.11 13.67
C PRO A 522 9.10 -18.73 12.44
N LYS A 523 7.80 -18.57 12.28
CA LYS A 523 7.02 -19.19 11.19
C LYS A 523 6.95 -18.27 9.98
N PHE A 524 6.82 -18.88 8.81
CA PHE A 524 6.52 -18.18 7.56
C PHE A 524 5.06 -18.45 7.19
N PHE A 525 4.24 -17.42 7.10
CA PHE A 525 2.80 -17.55 6.87
C PHE A 525 2.26 -16.72 5.69
N PHE A 526 3.17 -16.05 4.98
CA PHE A 526 2.80 -15.32 3.77
C PHE A 526 1.94 -16.21 2.83
N PRO A 527 0.87 -15.71 2.23
CA PRO A 527 0.35 -14.33 2.25
C PRO A 527 -0.78 -14.07 3.28
N HIS A 528 -1.04 -14.99 4.21
CA HIS A 528 -2.01 -14.82 5.29
C HIS A 528 -1.60 -13.69 6.23
N MET A 529 -2.55 -13.09 6.97
CA MET A 529 -2.30 -12.04 7.94
C MET A 529 -2.99 -12.35 9.27
N PRO A 530 -2.28 -12.91 10.27
CA PRO A 530 -2.82 -13.15 11.60
C PRO A 530 -2.97 -11.84 12.36
N ARG A 531 -4.19 -11.36 12.50
CA ARG A 531 -4.47 -10.00 12.99
C ARG A 531 -4.19 -9.83 14.48
N ILE A 532 -4.48 -10.82 15.31
CA ILE A 532 -4.22 -10.76 16.76
C ILE A 532 -2.71 -10.81 17.03
N ASP A 533 -2.00 -11.80 16.45
CA ASP A 533 -0.54 -11.95 16.63
C ASP A 533 0.21 -10.69 16.21
N TRP A 534 -0.24 -10.05 15.14
CA TRP A 534 0.33 -8.78 14.68
C TRP A 534 0.02 -7.64 15.63
N GLN A 535 -1.22 -7.56 16.11
CA GLN A 535 -1.67 -6.45 16.94
C GLN A 535 -1.05 -6.47 18.35
N ILE A 536 -0.79 -7.65 18.91
CA ILE A 536 -0.14 -7.79 20.23
C ILE A 536 1.27 -7.17 20.27
N TRP A 537 2.00 -7.15 19.15
CA TRP A 537 3.28 -6.46 19.09
C TRP A 537 3.15 -4.94 19.35
N PHE A 538 2.11 -4.31 18.82
CA PHE A 538 1.84 -2.90 19.11
C PHE A 538 1.43 -2.67 20.56
N GLU A 539 0.70 -3.61 21.15
CA GLU A 539 0.36 -3.57 22.57
C GLU A 539 1.60 -3.67 23.46
N ALA A 540 2.55 -4.55 23.11
CA ALA A 540 3.82 -4.66 23.83
C ALA A 540 4.62 -3.35 23.78
N LEU A 541 4.69 -2.68 22.62
CA LEU A 541 5.31 -1.37 22.48
C LEU A 541 4.56 -0.28 23.27
N TYR A 542 3.25 -0.38 23.38
CA TYR A 542 2.45 0.54 24.18
C TYR A 542 2.72 0.34 25.66
N PHE A 543 2.72 -0.91 26.14
CA PHE A 543 3.04 -1.24 27.53
C PHE A 543 4.47 -0.79 27.91
N GLU A 544 5.47 -1.05 27.06
CA GLU A 544 6.85 -0.61 27.28
C GLU A 544 6.95 0.90 27.52
N ARG A 545 6.24 1.69 26.72
CA ARG A 545 6.23 3.16 26.89
C ARG A 545 5.62 3.63 28.21
N LEU A 546 4.68 2.87 28.79
CA LEU A 546 4.03 3.23 30.05
C LEU A 546 4.96 3.02 31.26
N ILE A 547 5.99 2.18 31.13
CA ILE A 547 6.93 1.89 32.24
C ILE A 547 7.64 3.17 32.72
N SER A 548 7.89 4.12 31.84
CA SER A 548 8.53 5.39 32.18
C SER A 548 7.64 6.38 32.95
N ASP A 549 6.30 6.17 32.98
CA ASP A 549 5.35 6.99 33.72
C ASP A 549 4.57 6.11 34.73
N PRO A 550 4.93 6.12 36.02
CA PRO A 550 4.29 5.31 37.06
C PRO A 550 2.77 5.56 37.17
N PHE A 551 2.30 6.77 36.88
CA PHE A 551 0.88 7.09 36.90
C PHE A 551 0.16 6.42 35.70
N ALA A 552 0.74 6.54 34.52
CA ALA A 552 0.17 5.90 33.35
C ALA A 552 0.19 4.37 33.46
N LEU A 553 1.24 3.79 34.02
CA LEU A 553 1.33 2.34 34.27
C LEU A 553 0.28 1.87 35.29
N SER A 554 0.12 2.58 36.40
CA SER A 554 -0.89 2.23 37.43
C SER A 554 -2.32 2.37 36.91
N THR A 555 -2.58 3.38 36.08
CA THR A 555 -3.90 3.55 35.42
C THR A 555 -4.14 2.49 34.36
N TYR A 556 -3.10 2.03 33.67
CA TYR A 556 -3.20 0.93 32.71
C TYR A 556 -3.52 -0.41 33.40
N GLN A 557 -2.79 -0.74 34.47
CA GLN A 557 -3.09 -1.91 35.28
C GLN A 557 -4.56 -1.93 35.73
N ARG A 558 -5.02 -0.79 36.25
CA ARG A 558 -6.38 -0.64 36.69
C ARG A 558 -7.40 -0.71 35.55
N PHE A 559 -7.05 -0.13 34.40
CA PHE A 559 -7.87 -0.22 33.20
C PHE A 559 -8.10 -1.70 32.82
N LEU A 560 -7.03 -2.49 32.77
CA LEU A 560 -7.13 -3.92 32.45
C LEU A 560 -7.93 -4.68 33.52
N GLU A 561 -7.64 -4.42 34.80
CA GLU A 561 -8.35 -5.05 35.93
C GLU A 561 -9.88 -4.83 35.81
N VAL A 562 -10.33 -3.60 35.71
CA VAL A 562 -11.75 -3.25 35.62
C VAL A 562 -12.40 -3.83 34.37
N MET A 563 -11.75 -3.68 33.20
CA MET A 563 -12.30 -4.16 31.95
C MET A 563 -12.46 -5.69 31.90
N VAL A 564 -11.53 -6.43 32.53
CA VAL A 564 -11.55 -7.90 32.57
C VAL A 564 -12.55 -8.42 33.61
N THR A 565 -12.56 -7.84 34.82
CA THR A 565 -13.43 -8.32 35.90
C THR A 565 -14.89 -7.94 35.71
N GLU A 566 -15.19 -6.71 35.26
CA GLU A 566 -16.53 -6.19 35.07
C GLU A 566 -17.08 -6.47 33.65
N ASP A 567 -16.25 -6.93 32.70
CA ASP A 567 -16.61 -7.20 31.31
C ASP A 567 -17.32 -6.02 30.63
N LEU A 568 -16.84 -4.81 30.88
CA LEU A 568 -17.47 -3.60 30.40
C LEU A 568 -17.46 -3.54 28.86
N LYS A 569 -18.63 -3.30 28.29
CA LYS A 569 -18.78 -2.96 26.87
C LYS A 569 -18.59 -1.47 26.69
N THR A 570 -18.26 -1.04 25.49
CA THR A 570 -17.89 0.35 25.19
C THR A 570 -18.92 1.39 25.66
N GLY A 571 -20.21 1.08 25.64
CA GLY A 571 -21.28 1.99 26.09
C GLY A 571 -21.40 2.14 27.60
N ASP A 572 -20.83 1.20 28.38
CA ASP A 572 -20.96 1.14 29.83
C ASP A 572 -19.76 1.77 30.55
N ILE A 573 -18.75 2.24 29.79
CA ILE A 573 -17.50 2.73 30.34
C ILE A 573 -17.66 4.19 30.81
N SER A 574 -17.54 4.35 32.14
CA SER A 574 -17.51 5.65 32.81
C SER A 574 -16.20 5.83 33.58
N ILE A 575 -15.72 7.05 33.74
CA ILE A 575 -14.55 7.33 34.56
C ILE A 575 -14.72 6.82 36.00
N ASN A 576 -15.93 6.78 36.49
CA ASN A 576 -16.26 6.32 37.83
C ASN A 576 -15.91 4.84 38.03
N ASN A 577 -15.94 4.01 37.00
CA ASN A 577 -15.53 2.60 37.10
C ASN A 577 -14.05 2.47 37.50
N PHE A 578 -13.23 3.51 37.18
CA PHE A 578 -11.80 3.51 37.40
C PHE A 578 -11.38 4.25 38.69
N ILE A 579 -12.30 4.79 39.49
CA ILE A 579 -12.01 5.45 40.76
C ILE A 579 -12.23 4.46 41.90
N LYS A 580 -11.14 4.00 42.58
CA LYS A 580 -11.28 3.08 43.75
C LYS A 580 -12.00 3.76 44.90
N LYS A 581 -12.65 2.95 45.76
CA LYS A 581 -13.28 3.45 46.98
C LYS A 581 -12.29 4.15 47.92
N GLU A 582 -11.04 3.69 47.91
CA GLU A 582 -9.93 4.31 48.68
C GLU A 582 -9.57 5.69 48.11
N ASP A 583 -9.50 5.78 46.77
CA ASP A 583 -9.22 7.07 46.12
C ASP A 583 -10.36 8.06 46.31
N GLN A 584 -11.60 7.60 46.39
CA GLN A 584 -12.75 8.48 46.70
C GLN A 584 -12.63 9.15 48.08
N ARG A 585 -12.08 8.44 49.06
CA ARG A 585 -11.80 9.05 50.40
C ARG A 585 -10.71 10.07 50.32
N VAL A 586 -9.62 9.77 49.65
CA VAL A 586 -8.49 10.73 49.44
C VAL A 586 -8.94 11.94 48.61
N LEU A 587 -9.69 11.69 47.50
CA LEU A 587 -10.23 12.75 46.65
C LEU A 587 -11.24 13.63 47.41
N GLY A 588 -11.95 13.07 48.39
CA GLY A 588 -12.87 13.83 49.26
C GLY A 588 -12.16 14.82 50.17
N SER A 589 -10.87 14.59 50.52
CA SER A 589 -10.06 15.44 51.37
C SER A 589 -9.21 16.46 50.62
N LEU A 590 -9.08 16.36 49.28
CA LEU A 590 -8.27 17.28 48.50
C LEU A 590 -9.00 18.59 48.19
N PRO A 591 -8.24 19.72 48.06
CA PRO A 591 -8.76 20.96 47.49
C PRO A 591 -9.41 20.73 46.12
N PHE A 592 -10.44 21.52 45.81
CA PHE A 592 -11.23 21.35 44.57
C PHE A 592 -10.35 21.38 43.32
N ALA A 593 -9.36 22.29 43.24
CA ALA A 593 -8.46 22.40 42.09
C ALA A 593 -7.60 21.13 41.91
N ASP A 594 -7.06 20.56 42.99
CA ASP A 594 -6.22 19.35 42.93
C ASP A 594 -7.06 18.11 42.56
N LYS A 595 -8.27 18.03 43.13
CA LYS A 595 -9.25 17.00 42.75
C LYS A 595 -9.58 17.06 41.28
N GLN A 596 -9.86 18.25 40.73
CA GLN A 596 -10.18 18.42 39.30
C GLN A 596 -8.98 18.08 38.41
N ASN A 597 -7.77 18.49 38.80
CA ASN A 597 -6.53 18.15 38.08
C ASN A 597 -6.30 16.62 38.02
N TYR A 598 -6.51 15.93 39.15
CA TYR A 598 -6.38 14.49 39.22
C TYR A 598 -7.42 13.80 38.30
N ILE A 599 -8.70 14.20 38.36
CA ILE A 599 -9.78 13.64 37.54
C ILE A 599 -9.48 13.88 36.04
N ASN A 600 -9.03 15.07 35.66
CA ASN A 600 -8.68 15.38 34.27
C ASN A 600 -7.50 14.52 33.79
N ARG A 601 -6.45 14.34 34.60
CA ARG A 601 -5.32 13.49 34.28
C ARG A 601 -5.73 12.02 34.14
N LEU A 602 -6.57 11.53 35.04
CA LEU A 602 -7.14 10.18 34.98
C LEU A 602 -7.97 9.99 33.71
N GLN A 603 -8.84 10.95 33.37
CA GLN A 603 -9.66 10.91 32.17
C GLN A 603 -8.81 10.83 30.89
N LEU A 604 -7.75 11.65 30.80
CA LEU A 604 -6.81 11.62 29.67
C LEU A 604 -6.10 10.28 29.55
N SER A 605 -5.66 9.70 30.68
CA SER A 605 -4.98 8.41 30.72
C SER A 605 -5.94 7.27 30.30
N ILE A 606 -7.14 7.21 30.86
CA ILE A 606 -8.14 6.22 30.50
C ILE A 606 -8.56 6.33 29.03
N ASN A 607 -8.76 7.54 28.52
CA ASN A 607 -9.04 7.75 27.09
C ASN A 607 -7.90 7.24 26.20
N SER A 608 -6.65 7.40 26.63
CA SER A 608 -5.50 6.84 25.93
C SER A 608 -5.51 5.32 25.93
N HIS A 609 -5.83 4.68 27.07
CA HIS A 609 -5.93 3.22 27.18
C HIS A 609 -7.10 2.68 26.36
N LEU A 610 -8.25 3.34 26.38
CA LEU A 610 -9.41 2.99 25.53
C LEU A 610 -9.05 3.02 24.06
N LYS A 611 -8.30 4.02 23.63
CA LYS A 611 -7.89 4.15 22.23
C LYS A 611 -6.89 3.08 21.80
N ASN A 612 -5.93 2.73 22.64
CA ASN A 612 -4.83 1.85 22.27
C ASN A 612 -5.06 0.38 22.65
N SER A 613 -5.67 0.12 23.81
CA SER A 613 -5.70 -1.20 24.46
C SER A 613 -7.10 -1.74 24.72
N TYR A 614 -8.18 -1.08 24.25
CA TYR A 614 -9.55 -1.60 24.42
C TYR A 614 -9.70 -3.02 23.87
N TRP A 615 -9.21 -3.26 22.67
CA TRP A 615 -9.24 -4.58 22.04
C TRP A 615 -8.51 -5.64 22.88
N PHE A 616 -7.38 -5.27 23.48
CA PHE A 616 -6.56 -6.17 24.29
C PHE A 616 -7.26 -6.52 25.61
N ALA A 617 -7.83 -5.54 26.29
CA ALA A 617 -8.62 -5.76 27.49
C ALA A 617 -9.82 -6.68 27.20
N ARG A 618 -10.50 -6.50 26.06
CA ARG A 618 -11.58 -7.38 25.62
C ARG A 618 -11.11 -8.80 25.29
N PHE A 619 -9.93 -8.93 24.67
CA PHE A 619 -9.29 -10.22 24.41
C PHE A 619 -8.98 -10.95 25.73
N LEU A 620 -8.39 -10.26 26.72
CA LEU A 620 -8.14 -10.79 28.06
C LEU A 620 -9.45 -11.20 28.78
N SER A 621 -10.52 -10.40 28.67
CA SER A 621 -11.82 -10.73 29.22
C SER A 621 -12.37 -12.06 28.64
N LYS A 622 -12.20 -12.29 27.33
CA LYS A 622 -12.57 -13.56 26.69
C LYS A 622 -11.73 -14.74 27.18
N ILE A 623 -10.41 -14.55 27.33
CA ILE A 623 -9.52 -15.55 27.92
C ILE A 623 -10.00 -15.88 29.35
N ALA A 624 -10.21 -14.87 30.19
CA ALA A 624 -10.65 -15.04 31.57
C ALA A 624 -11.96 -15.87 31.73
N ARG A 625 -12.84 -15.78 30.74
CA ARG A 625 -14.14 -16.46 30.70
C ARG A 625 -14.13 -17.77 29.93
N LEU A 626 -12.98 -18.21 29.43
CA LEU A 626 -12.84 -19.39 28.57
C LEU A 626 -13.79 -19.38 27.37
N ASP A 627 -13.98 -18.19 26.75
CA ASP A 627 -14.86 -18.06 25.59
C ASP A 627 -14.43 -19.09 24.50
N PRO A 628 -15.39 -19.82 23.92
CA PRO A 628 -15.09 -20.84 22.91
C PRO A 628 -14.21 -20.34 21.76
N MET A 629 -14.30 -19.06 21.38
CA MET A 629 -13.54 -18.48 20.29
C MET A 629 -12.05 -18.33 20.58
N VAL A 630 -11.64 -18.31 21.86
CA VAL A 630 -10.23 -18.18 22.27
C VAL A 630 -9.62 -19.47 22.78
N ARG A 631 -10.35 -20.59 22.73
CA ARG A 631 -9.84 -21.89 23.21
C ARG A 631 -8.59 -22.36 22.47
N GLY A 632 -8.46 -22.03 21.19
CA GLY A 632 -7.25 -22.35 20.41
C GLY A 632 -5.96 -21.69 20.89
N PHE A 633 -6.03 -20.71 21.80
CA PHE A 633 -4.86 -20.09 22.42
C PHE A 633 -4.33 -20.82 23.66
N PHE A 634 -4.96 -21.91 24.10
CA PHE A 634 -4.52 -22.70 25.24
C PHE A 634 -3.78 -23.96 24.76
N GLU A 635 -2.67 -24.32 25.43
CA GLU A 635 -1.94 -25.56 25.16
C GLU A 635 -2.73 -26.83 25.54
N SER A 636 -3.69 -26.71 26.46
CA SER A 636 -4.49 -27.81 26.98
C SER A 636 -5.98 -27.50 26.99
N ASP A 637 -6.76 -28.40 26.43
CA ASP A 637 -8.25 -28.32 26.47
C ASP A 637 -8.85 -28.52 27.87
N ASN A 638 -8.05 -28.93 28.84
CA ASN A 638 -8.50 -29.29 30.18
C ASN A 638 -8.67 -28.11 31.15
N ILE A 639 -8.43 -26.88 30.71
CA ILE A 639 -8.62 -25.70 31.56
C ILE A 639 -10.12 -25.45 31.69
N SER A 640 -10.63 -25.69 32.91
CA SER A 640 -12.07 -25.60 33.24
C SER A 640 -12.44 -24.31 33.99
N ASP A 641 -11.48 -23.68 34.66
CA ASP A 641 -11.67 -22.45 35.43
C ASP A 641 -10.37 -21.66 35.51
N ILE A 642 -10.47 -20.34 35.48
CA ILE A 642 -9.32 -19.42 35.58
C ILE A 642 -9.53 -18.53 36.80
N LYS A 643 -8.56 -18.55 37.72
CA LYS A 643 -8.58 -17.74 38.94
C LYS A 643 -7.91 -16.40 38.77
N SER A 644 -6.83 -16.38 38.03
CA SER A 644 -6.04 -15.16 37.80
C SER A 644 -5.40 -15.14 36.42
N LEU A 645 -5.14 -13.95 35.91
CA LEU A 645 -4.34 -13.68 34.71
C LEU A 645 -3.03 -12.98 35.13
N ARG A 646 -1.93 -13.37 34.52
CA ARG A 646 -0.65 -12.65 34.64
C ARG A 646 -0.21 -12.18 33.26
N ILE A 647 0.02 -10.89 33.12
CA ILE A 647 0.49 -10.21 31.89
C ILE A 647 1.87 -9.67 32.17
N SER A 648 2.89 -10.30 31.63
CA SER A 648 4.30 -9.90 31.81
C SER A 648 4.86 -9.32 30.51
N LEU A 649 5.78 -8.37 30.63
CA LEU A 649 6.49 -7.81 29.49
C LEU A 649 7.95 -8.26 29.54
N TYR A 650 8.37 -9.10 28.58
CA TYR A 650 9.72 -9.62 28.49
C TYR A 650 10.45 -9.00 27.30
N GLN A 651 11.78 -8.91 27.39
CA GLN A 651 12.61 -8.49 26.26
C GLN A 651 13.15 -9.71 25.51
N TYR A 652 12.89 -9.75 24.21
CA TYR A 652 13.33 -10.84 23.34
C TYR A 652 14.42 -10.37 22.38
N SER A 653 15.32 -11.25 22.03
CA SER A 653 16.26 -11.10 20.92
C SER A 653 16.51 -12.44 20.26
N PHE A 654 17.06 -12.46 19.04
CA PHE A 654 17.49 -13.70 18.46
C PHE A 654 18.65 -14.31 19.25
N SER A 655 18.66 -15.64 19.40
CA SER A 655 19.79 -16.35 20.03
C SER A 655 21.07 -16.19 19.22
N ASN A 656 22.19 -16.13 19.90
CA ASN A 656 23.51 -15.98 19.28
C ASN A 656 24.24 -17.33 19.08
N ASP A 657 23.66 -18.43 19.54
CA ASP A 657 24.32 -19.72 19.50
C ASP A 657 24.01 -20.47 18.19
N PRO A 658 24.98 -20.52 17.24
CA PRO A 658 24.79 -21.27 16.00
C PRO A 658 24.85 -22.78 16.21
N GLU A 659 25.42 -23.27 17.34
CA GLU A 659 25.58 -24.68 17.64
C GLU A 659 24.38 -25.27 18.37
N ASP A 660 23.73 -24.49 19.26
CA ASP A 660 22.47 -24.86 19.92
C ASP A 660 21.27 -24.40 19.07
N ARG A 661 20.98 -25.16 18.01
CA ARG A 661 19.79 -24.96 17.17
C ARG A 661 18.47 -25.22 17.91
N SER A 662 18.50 -25.54 19.21
CA SER A 662 17.29 -25.75 20.01
C SER A 662 16.60 -24.43 20.35
N ASN A 663 17.35 -23.33 20.50
CA ASN A 663 16.83 -22.03 20.90
C ASN A 663 16.92 -20.99 19.77
N TRP A 664 15.77 -20.45 19.36
CA TRP A 664 15.67 -19.36 18.40
C TRP A 664 15.71 -17.98 19.09
N TRP A 665 15.35 -17.94 20.37
CA TRP A 665 15.16 -16.70 21.12
C TRP A 665 15.92 -16.73 22.44
N ASN A 666 16.51 -15.58 22.76
CA ASN A 666 16.93 -15.23 24.11
C ASN A 666 15.80 -14.41 24.76
N ILE A 667 15.37 -14.83 25.93
CA ILE A 667 14.31 -14.18 26.70
C ILE A 667 14.92 -13.60 27.97
N ASN A 668 14.89 -12.27 28.11
CA ASN A 668 15.30 -11.60 29.33
C ASN A 668 14.06 -11.29 30.18
N THR A 669 13.96 -11.94 31.32
CA THR A 669 12.87 -11.79 32.30
C THR A 669 13.26 -10.92 33.50
N ASN A 670 14.53 -10.45 33.57
CA ASN A 670 15.02 -9.67 34.70
C ASN A 670 14.32 -8.29 34.76
N ASN A 671 13.84 -7.93 35.95
CA ASN A 671 13.14 -6.66 36.22
C ASN A 671 11.91 -6.40 35.28
N SER A 672 11.30 -7.46 34.79
CA SER A 672 10.17 -7.36 33.88
C SER A 672 8.89 -6.96 34.64
N PRO A 673 8.19 -5.90 34.21
CA PRO A 673 6.93 -5.53 34.83
C PRO A 673 5.87 -6.61 34.56
N SER A 674 5.08 -6.91 35.57
CA SER A 674 3.95 -7.83 35.44
C SER A 674 2.69 -7.24 36.09
N ILE A 675 1.56 -7.50 35.47
CA ILE A 675 0.23 -7.16 35.95
C ILE A 675 -0.49 -8.45 36.27
N ILE A 676 -0.98 -8.59 37.50
CA ILE A 676 -1.81 -9.73 37.91
C ILE A 676 -3.24 -9.24 38.09
N ILE A 677 -4.17 -9.95 37.50
CA ILE A 677 -5.61 -9.69 37.59
C ILE A 677 -6.27 -10.91 38.23
N ASP A 678 -6.78 -10.74 39.44
CA ASP A 678 -7.51 -11.79 40.14
C ASP A 678 -8.97 -11.77 39.71
N LEU A 679 -9.45 -12.94 39.30
CA LEU A 679 -10.84 -13.14 38.88
C LEU A 679 -11.58 -13.72 40.11
N LYS A 680 -12.58 -13.00 40.59
CA LYS A 680 -13.35 -13.38 41.79
C LYS A 680 -14.32 -14.50 41.46
#